data_293999072c9b3df57794e72e1df4d4b2
#
_entry.id   293999072c9b3df57794e72e1df4d4b2
#
_cell.length_a   1.000
_cell.length_b   1.000
_cell.length_c   1.000
_cell.angle_alpha   90.00
_cell.angle_beta   90.00
_cell.angle_gamma   90.00
#
_symmetry.space_group_name_H-M   'P 1'
#
loop_
_entity.id
_entity.type
_entity.pdbx_description
1 polymer ?
#
loop_
_entity_poly.entity_id
_entity_poly.type
_entity_poly.pdbx_seq_one_letter_code
_entity_poly.pdbx_strand_id
1 'polypeptide(L)'
;MPILPPRLDDRSFDDLLEDLLARIPAHTPEWTHPRLGDPGRTLLELFAWLGDALLYRANLIPERQRLVFLKLLGQGLRPAQPASAILSLSFAQPTELAGLTLAAGAAVKGPLPFETLAETTVLPISAEACYKRPLDEADSARMAELIDGLQRVHRIDGAARGYQVTPLFEDGQAVGEGVDVFADSIDRALWLALLAPAARPEQQAAVNAAARSALGGGDSGAAALLSVGVVPAIAAPALFEEIGPRARIPVMWEIVTQGANGVDADYLTIDPLPGALNDTTAGLTRPGVLRLPMPDEALIWAPSNDVGDNPRAGVGDNPPRLDDPERAARLVGWLRLRPRPGSGVEQLRLSWIGVNAVEADQRSTIAGRVLGVSTGAADQVFQLPAGSVDAASLRIEVEEPGRGYQQWTRVDELAAISADPVVARETGAFELDAEAGTLRFGDGVRGRVPERQMRIRLAHGRFGGGRAGNLPAGSLTELATARVVGSPRALPAIKVHQPLASSGGEDAETLAVAERRIPALLRHRERAVTAEDYRRLAQEVPGTEVGRVDVLPRFKPRERRFDVPGVVSVMVLPARTLGPAPNPRPDRPFIERVHAHLAARTPLATECYVIGCEYLALGLSVAVVIRDGFARDAVLFEVREALRRLLWPLPPLGPTGSGWPLRRPVRERELEVEVSRVAGVAEVAGLNLFERAQIDGESTWRLLTRNTTDGSQQLELAPWQLPELLSVQVIEVAAGSAGGANAAPESLAALPNPFADETAVAVPVVPEVC
;
A
#
# COMPACT_ATOMS: atom_id res chain seq x y z
N MET A 1 5.14 0.26 29.30
CA MET A 1 5.09 1.44 30.19
C MET A 1 6.12 2.43 29.72
N PRO A 2 5.78 3.70 29.50
CA PRO A 2 6.81 4.70 29.26
C PRO A 2 7.73 4.77 30.48
N ILE A 3 9.04 4.88 30.25
CA ILE A 3 10.01 5.12 31.33
C ILE A 3 9.74 6.57 31.78
N LEU A 4 9.06 6.72 32.89
CA LEU A 4 8.95 8.04 33.54
C LEU A 4 10.30 8.29 34.22
N PRO A 5 10.96 9.43 33.95
CA PRO A 5 12.17 9.78 34.65
C PRO A 5 11.89 9.83 36.16
N PRO A 6 12.76 9.24 36.99
CA PRO A 6 12.59 9.33 38.44
C PRO A 6 12.67 10.79 38.86
N ARG A 7 11.80 11.22 39.76
CA ARG A 7 11.90 12.53 40.36
C ARG A 7 13.17 12.58 41.19
N LEU A 8 13.99 13.59 40.98
CA LEU A 8 15.22 13.81 41.75
C LEU A 8 14.91 14.23 43.18
N ASP A 9 13.82 14.98 43.33
CA ASP A 9 13.28 15.42 44.61
C ASP A 9 11.73 15.45 44.48
N ASP A 10 11.02 14.83 45.40
CA ASP A 10 9.57 14.68 45.39
C ASP A 10 8.84 15.62 46.38
N ARG A 11 9.61 16.48 47.11
CA ARG A 11 9.03 17.45 48.03
C ARG A 11 8.15 18.47 47.31
N SER A 12 6.96 18.67 47.84
CA SER A 12 6.03 19.67 47.40
C SER A 12 6.24 21.01 48.09
N PHE A 13 5.52 22.04 47.67
CA PHE A 13 5.47 23.34 48.36
C PHE A 13 5.19 23.19 49.87
N ASP A 14 4.21 22.34 50.20
CA ASP A 14 3.79 22.14 51.62
C ASP A 14 4.92 21.47 52.41
N ASP A 15 5.58 20.47 51.86
CA ASP A 15 6.72 19.80 52.50
C ASP A 15 7.90 20.79 52.74
N LEU A 16 8.21 21.60 51.75
CA LEU A 16 9.25 22.64 51.85
C LEU A 16 8.90 23.69 52.90
N LEU A 17 7.61 24.11 52.95
CA LEU A 17 7.14 25.05 53.94
C LEU A 17 7.19 24.47 55.34
N GLU A 18 6.79 23.21 55.54
CA GLU A 18 6.87 22.52 56.80
C GLU A 18 8.32 22.39 57.29
N ASP A 19 9.24 22.02 56.42
CA ASP A 19 10.69 21.99 56.70
C ASP A 19 11.22 23.35 57.14
N LEU A 20 10.81 24.44 56.50
CA LEU A 20 11.21 25.79 56.83
C LEU A 20 10.63 26.24 58.20
N LEU A 21 9.34 25.98 58.44
CA LEU A 21 8.71 26.26 59.69
C LEU A 21 9.31 25.49 60.88
N ALA A 22 9.68 24.21 60.69
CA ALA A 22 10.35 23.39 61.66
C ALA A 22 11.74 23.91 62.07
N ARG A 23 12.39 24.72 61.28
CA ARG A 23 13.70 25.33 61.55
C ARG A 23 13.63 26.59 62.36
N ILE A 24 12.45 27.27 62.46
CA ILE A 24 12.29 28.51 63.19
C ILE A 24 12.83 28.44 64.65
N PRO A 25 12.48 27.42 65.48
CA PRO A 25 12.95 27.36 66.85
C PRO A 25 14.46 27.29 67.02
N ALA A 26 15.15 26.79 65.99
CA ALA A 26 16.61 26.68 66.02
C ALA A 26 17.35 28.01 65.63
N HIS A 27 16.71 28.87 64.86
CA HIS A 27 17.31 30.07 64.27
C HIS A 27 16.75 31.39 64.84
N THR A 28 15.44 31.39 65.18
CA THR A 28 14.72 32.57 65.72
C THR A 28 13.77 32.11 66.84
N PRO A 29 14.29 31.69 68.02
CA PRO A 29 13.48 31.15 69.11
C PRO A 29 12.45 32.14 69.68
N GLU A 30 12.62 33.44 69.47
CA GLU A 30 11.67 34.47 69.87
C GLU A 30 10.40 34.47 69.05
N TRP A 31 10.42 33.89 67.83
CA TRP A 31 9.24 33.80 66.96
C TRP A 31 8.51 32.47 67.20
N THR A 32 7.61 32.49 68.18
CA THR A 32 6.95 31.26 68.68
C THR A 32 5.66 30.88 67.94
N HIS A 33 5.05 31.80 67.19
CA HIS A 33 3.74 31.58 66.55
C HIS A 33 3.69 32.17 65.13
N PRO A 34 4.22 31.47 64.12
CA PRO A 34 4.15 31.88 62.70
C PRO A 34 2.70 31.74 62.16
N ARG A 35 1.91 32.81 62.23
CA ARG A 35 0.51 32.82 61.77
C ARG A 35 0.42 33.16 60.27
N LEU A 36 -0.67 32.72 59.62
CA LEU A 36 -1.00 33.17 58.28
C LEU A 36 -1.15 34.70 58.25
N GLY A 37 -0.48 35.34 57.26
CA GLY A 37 -0.44 36.81 57.14
C GLY A 37 0.72 37.47 57.90
N ASP A 38 1.52 36.75 58.64
CA ASP A 38 2.75 37.24 59.26
C ASP A 38 3.81 37.51 58.17
N PRO A 39 4.46 38.65 58.13
CA PRO A 39 5.51 38.96 57.14
C PRO A 39 6.63 37.94 57.09
N GLY A 40 7.07 37.43 58.24
CA GLY A 40 8.08 36.36 58.32
C GLY A 40 7.62 35.06 57.68
N ARG A 41 6.41 34.67 57.96
CA ARG A 41 5.80 33.46 57.34
C ARG A 41 5.60 33.64 55.83
N THR A 42 5.16 34.80 55.37
CA THR A 42 5.01 35.11 53.96
C THR A 42 6.37 35.00 53.22
N LEU A 43 7.47 35.36 53.85
CA LEU A 43 8.82 35.18 53.29
C LEU A 43 9.16 33.68 53.18
N LEU A 44 8.85 32.85 54.19
CA LEU A 44 9.08 31.41 54.13
C LEU A 44 8.21 30.74 53.06
N GLU A 45 6.95 31.18 52.91
CA GLU A 45 6.07 30.73 51.82
C GLU A 45 6.60 31.12 50.45
N LEU A 46 7.17 32.31 50.29
CA LEU A 46 7.87 32.72 49.05
C LEU A 46 9.09 31.85 48.74
N PHE A 47 9.91 31.51 49.76
CA PHE A 47 11.05 30.63 49.58
C PHE A 47 10.62 29.19 49.27
N ALA A 48 9.56 28.69 49.93
CA ALA A 48 8.99 27.38 49.61
C ALA A 48 8.47 27.33 48.17
N TRP A 49 7.74 28.37 47.70
CA TRP A 49 7.28 28.49 46.33
C TRP A 49 8.44 28.56 45.31
N LEU A 50 9.47 29.33 45.61
CA LEU A 50 10.65 29.41 44.78
C LEU A 50 11.39 28.04 44.72
N GLY A 51 11.47 27.36 45.88
CA GLY A 51 12.04 26.02 46.01
C GLY A 51 11.26 25.02 45.16
N ASP A 52 9.96 25.00 45.25
CA ASP A 52 9.06 24.13 44.47
C ASP A 52 9.22 24.38 42.96
N ALA A 53 9.26 25.65 42.55
CA ALA A 53 9.51 26.03 41.16
C ALA A 53 10.90 25.57 40.62
N LEU A 54 11.94 25.62 41.47
CA LEU A 54 13.28 25.13 41.15
C LEU A 54 13.32 23.60 41.06
N LEU A 55 12.69 22.90 42.01
CA LEU A 55 12.58 21.44 42.02
C LEU A 55 11.79 20.94 40.82
N TYR A 56 10.69 21.62 40.47
CA TYR A 56 9.95 21.31 39.25
C TYR A 56 10.86 21.38 38.01
N ARG A 57 11.67 22.44 37.86
CA ARG A 57 12.62 22.57 36.77
C ARG A 57 13.75 21.53 36.81
N ALA A 58 14.25 21.21 38.03
CA ALA A 58 15.28 20.19 38.23
C ALA A 58 14.80 18.77 37.85
N ASN A 59 13.51 18.50 38.12
CA ASN A 59 12.88 17.23 37.74
C ASN A 59 12.56 17.12 36.24
N LEU A 60 12.57 18.24 35.50
CA LEU A 60 12.43 18.24 34.05
C LEU A 60 13.79 17.94 33.41
N ILE A 61 13.93 16.74 32.81
CA ILE A 61 15.08 16.45 31.95
C ILE A 61 14.85 17.16 30.61
N PRO A 62 15.68 18.15 30.23
CA PRO A 62 15.52 18.88 28.97
C PRO A 62 15.55 17.94 27.77
N GLU A 63 14.73 18.18 26.76
CA GLU A 63 14.68 17.37 25.52
C GLU A 63 16.06 17.18 24.89
N ARG A 64 16.90 18.22 24.93
CA ARG A 64 18.26 18.14 24.42
C ARG A 64 19.09 17.02 25.11
N GLN A 65 18.95 16.86 26.42
CA GLN A 65 19.66 15.78 27.15
C GLN A 65 19.08 14.41 26.80
N ARG A 66 17.79 14.32 26.66
CA ARG A 66 17.09 13.07 26.25
C ARG A 66 17.55 12.64 24.86
N LEU A 67 17.69 13.58 23.90
CA LEU A 67 18.27 13.32 22.57
C LEU A 67 19.73 12.85 22.64
N VAL A 68 20.54 13.41 23.53
CA VAL A 68 21.93 12.97 23.76
C VAL A 68 21.96 11.53 24.29
N PHE A 69 21.08 11.18 25.22
CA PHE A 69 20.99 9.79 25.71
C PHE A 69 20.57 8.82 24.62
N LEU A 70 19.64 9.20 23.74
CA LEU A 70 19.29 8.38 22.56
C LEU A 70 20.51 8.14 21.68
N LYS A 71 21.26 9.19 21.37
CA LYS A 71 22.50 9.08 20.57
C LYS A 71 23.56 8.20 21.25
N LEU A 72 23.72 8.27 22.56
CA LEU A 72 24.62 7.39 23.31
C LEU A 72 24.21 5.90 23.24
N LEU A 73 22.93 5.63 23.02
CA LEU A 73 22.40 4.27 22.76
C LEU A 73 22.53 3.87 21.27
N GLY A 74 23.16 4.69 20.44
CA GLY A 74 23.26 4.46 18.99
C GLY A 74 21.92 4.63 18.26
N GLN A 75 20.96 5.35 18.86
CA GLN A 75 19.62 5.53 18.31
C GLN A 75 19.37 6.99 17.95
N GLY A 76 19.20 7.28 16.66
CA GLY A 76 18.65 8.55 16.18
C GLY A 76 17.13 8.52 16.10
N LEU A 77 16.53 9.69 15.96
CA LEU A 77 15.11 9.80 15.56
C LEU A 77 14.96 9.35 14.11
N ARG A 78 13.89 8.64 13.80
CA ARG A 78 13.59 8.22 12.43
C ARG A 78 13.04 9.41 11.64
N PRO A 79 13.63 9.73 10.45
CA PRO A 79 13.10 10.80 9.62
C PRO A 79 11.73 10.44 9.04
N ALA A 80 10.99 11.45 8.59
CA ALA A 80 9.72 11.24 7.90
C ALA A 80 9.90 10.38 6.65
N GLN A 81 8.92 9.50 6.38
CA GLN A 81 8.85 8.71 5.16
C GLN A 81 7.97 9.44 4.13
N PRO A 82 8.36 9.44 2.85
CA PRO A 82 7.55 10.07 1.81
C PRO A 82 6.37 9.20 1.41
N ALA A 83 5.24 9.83 1.12
CA ALA A 83 4.17 9.19 0.40
C ALA A 83 4.57 8.98 -1.07
N SER A 84 4.12 7.88 -1.66
CA SER A 84 4.31 7.56 -3.08
C SER A 84 2.99 7.52 -3.82
N ALA A 85 3.03 7.85 -5.11
CA ALA A 85 1.89 7.85 -6.02
C ALA A 85 2.28 7.29 -7.39
N ILE A 86 1.33 6.65 -8.07
CA ILE A 86 1.43 6.33 -9.49
C ILE A 86 0.62 7.40 -10.24
N LEU A 87 1.23 7.97 -11.25
CA LEU A 87 0.67 9.06 -12.06
C LEU A 87 0.61 8.64 -13.52
N SER A 88 -0.39 9.09 -14.25
CA SER A 88 -0.47 9.01 -15.71
C SER A 88 -0.39 10.42 -16.29
N LEU A 89 0.46 10.60 -17.30
CA LEU A 89 0.73 11.90 -17.91
C LEU A 89 0.05 12.01 -19.27
N SER A 90 -0.50 13.17 -19.59
CA SER A 90 -1.10 13.43 -20.89
C SER A 90 -0.87 14.88 -21.32
N PHE A 91 -0.75 15.13 -22.62
CA PHE A 91 -0.67 16.49 -23.13
C PHE A 91 -2.00 17.22 -22.89
N ALA A 92 -1.93 18.45 -22.40
CA ALA A 92 -3.12 19.26 -22.16
C ALA A 92 -3.77 19.71 -23.47
N GLN A 93 -2.96 19.82 -24.54
CA GLN A 93 -3.42 20.24 -25.87
C GLN A 93 -3.34 19.10 -26.88
N PRO A 94 -4.39 18.83 -27.64
CA PRO A 94 -4.43 17.73 -28.62
C PRO A 94 -3.51 17.98 -29.84
N THR A 95 -2.92 19.15 -29.97
CA THR A 95 -1.99 19.53 -31.05
C THR A 95 -0.56 19.04 -30.83
N GLU A 96 -0.24 18.57 -29.61
CA GLU A 96 1.07 17.97 -29.30
C GLU A 96 1.07 16.50 -29.72
N LEU A 97 1.64 16.24 -30.90
CA LEU A 97 1.63 14.92 -31.53
C LEU A 97 2.99 14.21 -31.53
N ALA A 98 4.04 14.88 -31.02
CA ALA A 98 5.36 14.26 -30.87
C ALA A 98 5.59 13.77 -29.44
N GLY A 99 6.17 12.59 -29.29
CA GLY A 99 6.61 12.07 -27.99
C GLY A 99 7.61 13.02 -27.30
N LEU A 100 7.55 13.09 -25.99
CA LEU A 100 8.40 13.96 -25.17
C LEU A 100 8.98 13.18 -23.99
N THR A 101 10.31 13.11 -23.91
CA THR A 101 10.97 12.44 -22.80
C THR A 101 11.31 13.43 -21.69
N LEU A 102 10.82 13.18 -20.49
CA LEU A 102 11.04 13.96 -19.29
C LEU A 102 12.08 13.29 -18.40
N ALA A 103 13.03 14.06 -17.90
CA ALA A 103 14.01 13.57 -16.92
C ALA A 103 13.33 13.27 -15.58
N ALA A 104 13.93 12.38 -14.78
CA ALA A 104 13.55 12.18 -13.38
C ALA A 104 13.61 13.49 -12.58
N GLY A 105 12.81 13.62 -11.54
CA GLY A 105 12.71 14.81 -10.71
C GLY A 105 11.80 15.90 -11.30
N ALA A 106 10.89 15.54 -12.18
CA ALA A 106 9.85 16.46 -12.66
C ALA A 106 8.88 16.78 -11.50
N ALA A 107 8.73 18.07 -11.19
CA ALA A 107 7.87 18.51 -10.10
C ALA A 107 6.40 18.52 -10.52
N VAL A 108 5.56 17.96 -9.65
CA VAL A 108 4.11 17.85 -9.83
C VAL A 108 3.39 18.85 -8.94
N LYS A 109 2.42 19.55 -9.50
CA LYS A 109 1.60 20.53 -8.80
C LYS A 109 0.52 19.84 -7.97
N GLY A 110 0.50 20.14 -6.70
CA GLY A 110 -0.48 19.63 -5.73
C GLY A 110 -0.42 20.40 -4.42
N PRO A 111 -1.15 19.97 -3.38
CA PRO A 111 -1.10 20.58 -2.04
C PRO A 111 0.29 20.53 -1.41
N LEU A 112 1.08 19.52 -1.75
CA LEU A 112 2.45 19.30 -1.31
C LEU A 112 3.34 18.98 -2.51
N PRO A 113 4.68 19.21 -2.40
CA PRO A 113 5.60 18.91 -3.48
C PRO A 113 5.73 17.39 -3.68
N PHE A 114 5.58 16.96 -4.92
CA PHE A 114 5.88 15.62 -5.41
C PHE A 114 6.82 15.72 -6.60
N GLU A 115 7.71 14.74 -6.75
CA GLU A 115 8.60 14.64 -7.90
C GLU A 115 8.59 13.24 -8.49
N THR A 116 8.72 13.15 -9.82
CA THR A 116 8.81 11.86 -10.52
C THR A 116 10.13 11.17 -10.20
N LEU A 117 10.08 9.83 -10.04
CA LEU A 117 11.25 9.03 -9.65
C LEU A 117 12.12 8.61 -10.83
N ALA A 118 11.56 8.54 -12.02
CA ALA A 118 12.24 8.01 -13.19
C ALA A 118 12.03 8.90 -14.42
N GLU A 119 12.94 8.77 -15.38
CA GLU A 119 12.75 9.29 -16.72
C GLU A 119 11.54 8.63 -17.36
N THR A 120 10.68 9.40 -18.03
CA THR A 120 9.48 8.87 -18.69
C THR A 120 9.22 9.57 -20.00
N THR A 121 8.75 8.81 -20.99
CA THR A 121 8.31 9.35 -22.29
C THR A 121 6.80 9.50 -22.27
N VAL A 122 6.32 10.72 -22.50
CA VAL A 122 4.91 11.03 -22.69
C VAL A 122 4.62 10.92 -24.18
N LEU A 123 3.79 9.97 -24.55
CA LEU A 123 3.34 9.75 -25.93
C LEU A 123 1.96 10.41 -26.13
N PRO A 124 1.63 10.88 -27.35
CA PRO A 124 0.35 11.51 -27.67
C PRO A 124 -0.78 10.48 -27.82
N ILE A 125 -0.91 9.62 -26.80
CA ILE A 125 -1.94 8.59 -26.74
C ILE A 125 -2.55 8.53 -25.35
N SER A 126 -3.80 8.09 -25.29
CA SER A 126 -4.45 7.60 -24.07
C SER A 126 -4.79 6.13 -24.22
N ALA A 127 -5.09 5.45 -23.14
CA ALA A 127 -5.52 4.07 -23.18
C ALA A 127 -6.83 3.88 -22.42
N GLU A 128 -7.72 3.07 -22.99
CA GLU A 128 -8.92 2.59 -22.32
C GLU A 128 -8.81 1.08 -22.15
N ALA A 129 -8.89 0.63 -20.90
CA ALA A 129 -8.82 -0.77 -20.56
C ALA A 129 -10.21 -1.37 -20.54
N CYS A 130 -10.40 -2.51 -21.23
CA CYS A 130 -11.66 -3.24 -21.28
C CYS A 130 -11.43 -4.75 -21.35
N TYR A 131 -12.46 -5.51 -21.08
CA TYR A 131 -12.47 -6.97 -21.21
C TYR A 131 -13.79 -7.47 -21.78
N LYS A 132 -13.79 -8.67 -22.35
CA LYS A 132 -14.96 -9.31 -22.92
C LYS A 132 -15.70 -10.07 -21.82
N ARG A 133 -16.66 -9.40 -21.18
CA ARG A 133 -17.48 -10.01 -20.11
C ARG A 133 -18.54 -10.91 -20.73
N PRO A 134 -18.64 -12.19 -20.34
CA PRO A 134 -19.71 -13.07 -20.82
C PRO A 134 -21.08 -12.50 -20.43
N LEU A 135 -22.08 -12.70 -21.27
CA LEU A 135 -23.45 -12.35 -20.95
C LEU A 135 -23.95 -13.22 -19.80
N ASP A 136 -24.81 -12.66 -18.95
CA ASP A 136 -25.49 -13.45 -17.92
C ASP A 136 -26.50 -14.47 -18.55
N GLU A 137 -27.01 -15.39 -17.73
CA GLU A 137 -27.90 -16.45 -18.20
C GLU A 137 -29.16 -15.90 -18.88
N ALA A 138 -29.73 -14.81 -18.34
CA ALA A 138 -30.97 -14.23 -18.85
C ALA A 138 -30.73 -13.53 -20.21
N ASP A 139 -29.62 -12.81 -20.35
CA ASP A 139 -29.24 -12.16 -21.60
C ASP A 139 -28.77 -13.18 -22.63
N SER A 140 -28.06 -14.24 -22.24
CA SER A 140 -27.67 -15.33 -23.12
C SER A 140 -28.89 -16.06 -23.70
N ALA A 141 -29.89 -16.32 -22.88
CA ALA A 141 -31.15 -16.94 -23.35
C ALA A 141 -31.92 -16.02 -24.31
N ARG A 142 -31.93 -14.72 -24.02
CA ARG A 142 -32.61 -13.74 -24.87
C ARG A 142 -31.93 -13.57 -26.23
N MET A 143 -30.62 -13.74 -26.29
CA MET A 143 -29.78 -13.57 -27.48
C MET A 143 -29.45 -14.88 -28.20
N ALA A 144 -30.00 -16.03 -27.76
CA ALA A 144 -29.65 -17.35 -28.27
C ALA A 144 -29.79 -17.49 -29.79
N GLU A 145 -30.89 -17.01 -30.37
CA GLU A 145 -31.12 -17.06 -31.82
C GLU A 145 -30.12 -16.21 -32.60
N LEU A 146 -29.73 -15.03 -32.06
CA LEU A 146 -28.71 -14.17 -32.67
C LEU A 146 -27.35 -14.83 -32.62
N ILE A 147 -26.96 -15.39 -31.49
CA ILE A 147 -25.69 -16.09 -31.31
C ILE A 147 -25.58 -17.29 -32.24
N ASP A 148 -26.64 -18.10 -32.38
CA ASP A 148 -26.71 -19.18 -33.34
C ASP A 148 -26.63 -18.71 -34.81
N GLY A 149 -27.23 -17.56 -35.11
CA GLY A 149 -27.14 -16.90 -36.41
C GLY A 149 -25.69 -16.49 -36.73
N LEU A 150 -25.02 -15.81 -35.79
CA LEU A 150 -23.63 -15.38 -35.92
C LEU A 150 -22.68 -16.57 -36.01
N GLN A 151 -22.89 -17.64 -35.26
CA GLN A 151 -22.12 -18.88 -35.33
C GLN A 151 -22.17 -19.49 -36.74
N ARG A 152 -23.33 -19.51 -37.36
CA ARG A 152 -23.51 -20.02 -38.73
C ARG A 152 -22.85 -19.11 -39.78
N VAL A 153 -23.04 -17.80 -39.66
CA VAL A 153 -22.44 -16.80 -40.59
C VAL A 153 -20.92 -16.83 -40.55
N HIS A 154 -20.34 -16.85 -39.37
CA HIS A 154 -18.88 -16.83 -39.19
C HIS A 154 -18.23 -18.22 -39.23
N ARG A 155 -19.02 -19.29 -39.41
CA ARG A 155 -18.58 -20.70 -39.45
C ARG A 155 -17.68 -21.02 -38.24
N ILE A 156 -18.17 -20.70 -37.06
CA ILE A 156 -17.45 -20.94 -35.81
C ILE A 156 -17.54 -22.42 -35.45
N ASP A 157 -16.40 -23.08 -35.36
CA ASP A 157 -16.31 -24.46 -34.89
C ASP A 157 -16.30 -24.45 -33.35
N GLY A 158 -17.37 -25.03 -32.74
CA GLY A 158 -17.57 -25.06 -31.30
C GLY A 158 -18.74 -24.18 -30.83
N ALA A 159 -18.97 -24.09 -29.54
CA ALA A 159 -20.06 -23.28 -28.98
C ALA A 159 -19.67 -21.78 -29.03
N ALA A 160 -20.53 -20.94 -29.64
CA ALA A 160 -20.36 -19.49 -29.58
C ALA A 160 -21.00 -18.97 -28.29
N ARG A 161 -20.32 -18.00 -27.64
CA ARG A 161 -20.85 -17.30 -26.47
C ARG A 161 -20.85 -15.80 -26.73
N GLY A 162 -21.98 -15.15 -26.43
CA GLY A 162 -22.11 -13.73 -26.46
C GLY A 162 -21.32 -13.04 -25.34
N TYR A 163 -20.74 -11.90 -25.63
CA TYR A 163 -20.08 -11.05 -24.64
C TYR A 163 -20.46 -9.59 -24.81
N GLN A 164 -20.29 -8.85 -23.72
CA GLN A 164 -20.36 -7.40 -23.69
C GLN A 164 -18.97 -6.83 -23.43
N VAL A 165 -18.58 -5.79 -24.16
CA VAL A 165 -17.34 -5.04 -23.88
C VAL A 165 -17.55 -4.22 -22.62
N THR A 166 -16.81 -4.54 -21.58
CA THR A 166 -16.95 -3.86 -20.30
C THR A 166 -15.65 -3.11 -19.99
N PRO A 167 -15.71 -1.77 -19.75
CA PRO A 167 -14.56 -1.04 -19.32
C PRO A 167 -14.09 -1.54 -17.95
N LEU A 168 -12.77 -1.56 -17.71
CA LEU A 168 -12.20 -1.98 -16.44
C LEU A 168 -12.58 -1.01 -15.31
N PHE A 169 -12.69 0.26 -15.64
CA PHE A 169 -13.07 1.34 -14.72
C PHE A 169 -13.73 2.49 -15.48
N GLU A 170 -14.65 3.19 -14.82
CA GLU A 170 -15.32 4.38 -15.35
C GLU A 170 -14.47 5.63 -15.06
N ASP A 171 -14.40 6.55 -15.99
CA ASP A 171 -13.70 7.85 -15.87
C ASP A 171 -12.22 7.77 -15.43
N GLY A 172 -11.54 6.65 -15.71
CA GLY A 172 -10.14 6.47 -15.35
C GLY A 172 -9.88 6.28 -13.85
N GLN A 173 -10.93 6.13 -13.03
CA GLN A 173 -10.85 5.94 -11.59
C GLN A 173 -10.54 4.49 -11.26
N ALA A 174 -9.65 4.28 -10.27
CA ALA A 174 -9.31 2.95 -9.83
C ALA A 174 -10.50 2.26 -9.11
N VAL A 175 -10.69 0.97 -9.40
CA VAL A 175 -11.68 0.13 -8.72
C VAL A 175 -11.06 -0.46 -7.46
N GLY A 176 -11.58 -0.10 -6.29
CA GLY A 176 -11.02 -0.52 -5.00
C GLY A 176 -10.91 -2.04 -4.83
N GLU A 177 -11.91 -2.77 -5.33
CA GLU A 177 -11.95 -4.25 -5.26
C GLU A 177 -11.12 -4.94 -6.34
N GLY A 178 -10.77 -4.20 -7.39
CA GLY A 178 -10.19 -4.75 -8.59
C GLY A 178 -11.14 -5.67 -9.34
N VAL A 179 -10.91 -5.80 -10.63
CA VAL A 179 -11.63 -6.70 -11.53
C VAL A 179 -10.69 -7.84 -11.90
N ASP A 180 -11.17 -9.06 -11.89
CA ASP A 180 -10.39 -10.22 -12.33
C ASP A 180 -10.44 -10.30 -13.86
N VAL A 181 -9.42 -9.72 -14.50
CA VAL A 181 -9.39 -9.57 -15.95
C VAL A 181 -9.19 -10.89 -16.72
N PHE A 182 -8.85 -11.97 -16.01
CA PHE A 182 -8.72 -13.29 -16.63
C PHE A 182 -9.94 -14.17 -16.34
N ALA A 183 -10.37 -14.14 -15.09
CA ALA A 183 -11.49 -14.97 -14.66
C ALA A 183 -12.85 -14.42 -15.14
N ASP A 184 -13.03 -13.11 -15.11
CA ASP A 184 -14.28 -12.46 -15.54
C ASP A 184 -14.35 -12.22 -17.06
N SER A 185 -13.30 -12.60 -17.83
CA SER A 185 -13.23 -12.43 -19.28
C SER A 185 -13.38 -13.76 -20.02
N ILE A 186 -14.18 -13.77 -21.09
CA ILE A 186 -14.43 -14.97 -21.91
C ILE A 186 -13.18 -15.46 -22.66
N ASP A 187 -12.26 -14.54 -23.02
CA ASP A 187 -11.01 -14.83 -23.73
C ASP A 187 -9.78 -14.79 -22.82
N ARG A 188 -10.00 -14.67 -21.50
CA ARG A 188 -8.95 -14.56 -20.48
C ARG A 188 -7.93 -13.48 -20.81
N ALA A 189 -8.37 -12.35 -21.35
CA ALA A 189 -7.51 -11.27 -21.80
C ALA A 189 -8.05 -9.91 -21.33
N LEU A 190 -7.10 -9.03 -20.98
CA LEU A 190 -7.34 -7.62 -20.84
C LEU A 190 -6.89 -6.92 -22.13
N TRP A 191 -7.72 -6.02 -22.60
CA TRP A 191 -7.49 -5.24 -23.80
C TRP A 191 -7.32 -3.76 -23.48
N LEU A 192 -6.31 -3.12 -24.04
CA LEU A 192 -6.11 -1.67 -23.96
C LEU A 192 -6.26 -1.09 -25.37
N ALA A 193 -7.32 -0.32 -25.56
CA ALA A 193 -7.50 0.49 -26.76
C ALA A 193 -6.56 1.70 -26.68
N LEU A 194 -5.59 1.81 -27.57
CA LEU A 194 -4.69 2.94 -27.66
C LEU A 194 -5.35 4.01 -28.57
N LEU A 195 -5.68 5.15 -27.99
CA LEU A 195 -6.47 6.19 -28.63
C LEU A 195 -5.61 7.45 -28.86
N ALA A 196 -5.64 7.97 -30.09
CA ALA A 196 -5.07 9.27 -30.38
C ALA A 196 -5.87 10.43 -29.73
N PRO A 197 -5.31 11.62 -29.61
CA PRO A 197 -6.05 12.81 -29.21
C PRO A 197 -7.28 13.04 -30.10
N ALA A 198 -8.35 13.56 -29.51
CA ALA A 198 -9.54 13.95 -30.27
C ALA A 198 -9.23 15.14 -31.17
N ALA A 199 -9.65 15.07 -32.45
CA ALA A 199 -9.49 16.12 -33.42
C ALA A 199 -10.80 16.29 -34.25
N ARG A 200 -10.84 17.27 -35.16
CA ARG A 200 -11.96 17.38 -36.08
C ARG A 200 -12.00 16.15 -36.99
N PRO A 201 -13.18 15.70 -37.43
CA PRO A 201 -13.31 14.48 -38.23
C PRO A 201 -12.39 14.44 -39.47
N GLU A 202 -12.21 15.59 -40.15
CA GLU A 202 -11.35 15.68 -41.32
C GLU A 202 -9.84 15.56 -41.01
N GLN A 203 -9.44 15.78 -39.74
CA GLN A 203 -8.08 15.78 -39.30
C GLN A 203 -7.73 14.49 -38.49
N GLN A 204 -8.75 13.74 -38.04
CA GLN A 204 -8.56 12.61 -37.14
C GLN A 204 -7.63 11.54 -37.73
N ALA A 205 -7.75 11.23 -39.00
CA ALA A 205 -6.88 10.26 -39.68
C ALA A 205 -5.39 10.67 -39.64
N ALA A 206 -5.10 11.98 -39.85
CA ALA A 206 -3.73 12.50 -39.77
C ALA A 206 -3.20 12.50 -38.34
N VAL A 207 -4.05 12.80 -37.35
CA VAL A 207 -3.69 12.73 -35.91
C VAL A 207 -3.43 11.28 -35.48
N ASN A 208 -4.23 10.33 -35.96
CA ASN A 208 -4.00 8.90 -35.70
C ASN A 208 -2.66 8.43 -36.31
N ALA A 209 -2.34 8.85 -37.55
CA ALA A 209 -1.06 8.51 -38.17
C ALA A 209 0.12 9.09 -37.39
N ALA A 210 0.07 10.34 -36.96
CA ALA A 210 1.10 10.97 -36.17
C ALA A 210 1.26 10.31 -34.79
N ALA A 211 0.16 9.95 -34.12
CA ALA A 211 0.19 9.24 -32.84
C ALA A 211 0.77 7.83 -32.99
N ARG A 212 0.47 7.13 -34.09
CA ARG A 212 1.05 5.82 -34.42
C ARG A 212 2.53 5.94 -34.68
N SER A 213 2.96 6.95 -35.45
CA SER A 213 4.39 7.21 -35.68
C SER A 213 5.14 7.49 -34.38
N ALA A 214 4.60 8.34 -33.51
CA ALA A 214 5.19 8.59 -32.19
C ALA A 214 5.27 7.31 -31.32
N LEU A 215 4.27 6.44 -31.40
CA LEU A 215 4.26 5.16 -30.70
C LEU A 215 5.28 4.17 -31.28
N GLY A 216 5.53 4.20 -32.58
CA GLY A 216 6.55 3.38 -33.27
C GLY A 216 7.98 3.94 -33.19
N GLY A 217 8.21 5.06 -32.49
CA GLY A 217 9.54 5.66 -32.32
C GLY A 217 9.79 6.91 -33.16
N GLY A 218 8.88 7.28 -34.04
CA GLY A 218 8.97 8.49 -34.87
C GLY A 218 10.22 8.56 -35.74
N ASP A 219 10.66 9.75 -36.05
CA ASP A 219 11.85 10.01 -36.91
C ASP A 219 13.19 9.61 -36.20
N SER A 220 13.17 9.20 -34.94
CA SER A 220 14.40 8.90 -34.19
C SER A 220 15.05 7.56 -34.55
N GLY A 221 14.31 6.65 -35.18
CA GLY A 221 14.77 5.30 -35.49
C GLY A 221 15.02 4.40 -34.26
N ALA A 222 14.77 4.93 -33.05
CA ALA A 222 14.84 4.18 -31.81
C ALA A 222 13.42 3.73 -31.40
N ALA A 223 13.28 2.51 -30.90
CA ALA A 223 12.01 2.02 -30.41
C ALA A 223 11.45 2.94 -29.30
N ALA A 224 10.19 3.36 -29.41
CA ALA A 224 9.52 4.10 -28.36
C ALA A 224 9.33 3.19 -27.15
N LEU A 225 9.41 3.78 -25.96
CA LEU A 225 9.13 3.09 -24.71
C LEU A 225 7.75 3.50 -24.21
N LEU A 226 6.80 2.59 -24.24
CA LEU A 226 5.49 2.78 -23.63
C LEU A 226 5.56 2.43 -22.15
N SER A 227 5.41 3.42 -21.30
CA SER A 227 5.33 3.22 -19.84
C SER A 227 3.89 2.86 -19.46
N VAL A 228 3.68 1.67 -18.93
CA VAL A 228 2.37 1.18 -18.47
C VAL A 228 2.39 1.09 -16.96
N GLY A 229 1.52 1.85 -16.32
CA GLY A 229 1.26 1.75 -14.89
C GLY A 229 0.25 0.65 -14.62
N VAL A 230 0.55 -0.21 -13.66
CA VAL A 230 -0.33 -1.31 -13.27
C VAL A 230 -0.47 -1.32 -11.77
N VAL A 231 -1.71 -1.45 -11.30
CA VAL A 231 -2.04 -1.61 -9.89
C VAL A 231 -2.83 -2.90 -9.73
N PRO A 232 -2.14 -4.00 -9.45
CA PRO A 232 -2.84 -5.23 -9.12
C PRO A 232 -3.63 -5.04 -7.83
N ALA A 233 -4.89 -5.50 -7.81
CA ALA A 233 -5.62 -5.73 -6.58
C ALA A 233 -5.07 -7.04 -6.00
N ILE A 234 -4.08 -6.92 -5.14
CA ILE A 234 -3.29 -8.08 -4.73
C ILE A 234 -4.11 -8.95 -3.79
N ALA A 235 -4.48 -10.13 -4.26
CA ALA A 235 -4.85 -11.20 -3.37
C ALA A 235 -3.68 -11.50 -2.41
N ALA A 236 -3.97 -11.74 -1.13
CA ALA A 236 -2.93 -12.18 -0.21
C ALA A 236 -2.24 -13.42 -0.79
N PRO A 237 -0.90 -13.50 -0.72
CA PRO A 237 -0.20 -14.68 -1.16
C PRO A 237 -0.76 -15.91 -0.42
N ALA A 238 -0.77 -17.06 -1.06
CA ALA A 238 -1.15 -18.30 -0.39
C ALA A 238 -0.30 -18.46 0.88
N LEU A 239 -0.93 -18.88 1.98
CA LEU A 239 -0.29 -18.97 3.31
C LEU A 239 1.06 -19.71 3.30
N PHE A 240 1.28 -20.55 2.31
CA PHE A 240 2.38 -21.48 2.18
C PHE A 240 3.31 -21.19 1.01
N GLU A 241 3.16 -20.03 0.34
CA GLU A 241 4.10 -19.61 -0.70
C GLU A 241 5.49 -19.34 -0.08
N GLU A 242 6.52 -19.88 -0.70
CA GLU A 242 7.89 -19.56 -0.29
C GLU A 242 8.17 -18.09 -0.57
N ILE A 243 8.70 -17.40 0.43
CA ILE A 243 9.24 -16.06 0.27
C ILE A 243 10.62 -16.23 -0.38
N GLY A 244 10.61 -16.33 -1.68
CA GLY A 244 11.80 -16.39 -2.51
C GLY A 244 11.88 -15.20 -3.47
N PRO A 245 12.84 -15.19 -4.40
CA PRO A 245 12.82 -14.24 -5.50
C PRO A 245 11.46 -14.34 -6.18
N ARG A 246 10.79 -13.18 -6.31
CA ARG A 246 9.41 -13.09 -6.79
C ARG A 246 9.27 -13.81 -8.12
N ALA A 247 8.50 -14.87 -8.15
CA ALA A 247 8.02 -15.41 -9.39
C ALA A 247 7.15 -14.34 -10.06
N ARG A 248 7.58 -13.88 -11.24
CA ARG A 248 6.75 -13.02 -12.08
C ARG A 248 5.47 -13.77 -12.38
N ILE A 249 4.34 -13.06 -12.37
CA ILE A 249 3.09 -13.65 -12.87
C ILE A 249 3.35 -13.94 -14.36
N PRO A 250 3.26 -15.20 -14.81
CA PRO A 250 3.61 -15.57 -16.16
C PRO A 250 2.53 -15.13 -17.15
N VAL A 251 2.58 -13.85 -17.47
CA VAL A 251 1.74 -13.21 -18.48
C VAL A 251 2.55 -12.88 -19.73
N MET A 252 1.85 -12.55 -20.79
CA MET A 252 2.44 -12.03 -22.03
C MET A 252 1.69 -10.78 -22.46
N TRP A 253 2.46 -9.82 -22.93
CA TRP A 253 1.98 -8.62 -23.57
C TRP A 253 2.05 -8.80 -25.08
N GLU A 254 1.03 -8.42 -25.78
CA GLU A 254 0.94 -8.55 -27.23
C GLU A 254 0.37 -7.28 -27.85
N ILE A 255 0.99 -6.82 -28.91
CA ILE A 255 0.39 -5.77 -29.74
C ILE A 255 -0.28 -6.40 -30.94
N VAL A 256 -1.41 -5.81 -31.34
CA VAL A 256 -2.16 -6.25 -32.51
C VAL A 256 -1.46 -5.79 -33.77
N THR A 257 -1.24 -6.74 -34.68
CA THR A 257 -0.69 -6.56 -36.01
C THR A 257 -1.69 -7.03 -37.06
N GLN A 258 -1.49 -6.64 -38.29
CA GLN A 258 -2.36 -7.07 -39.39
C GLN A 258 -2.07 -8.52 -39.78
N GLY A 259 -3.05 -9.38 -39.73
CA GLY A 259 -2.94 -10.75 -40.19
C GLY A 259 -2.78 -10.88 -41.71
N ALA A 260 -2.36 -12.04 -42.16
CA ALA A 260 -2.04 -12.30 -43.57
C ALA A 260 -3.22 -12.10 -44.53
N ASN A 261 -4.46 -12.24 -44.04
CA ASN A 261 -5.67 -11.98 -44.85
C ASN A 261 -6.10 -10.50 -44.88
N GLY A 262 -5.40 -9.63 -44.15
CA GLY A 262 -5.67 -8.19 -44.12
C GLY A 262 -6.88 -7.77 -43.28
N VAL A 263 -7.63 -8.72 -42.72
CA VAL A 263 -8.89 -8.49 -41.98
C VAL A 263 -8.81 -8.94 -40.53
N ASP A 264 -8.28 -10.12 -40.30
CA ASP A 264 -8.11 -10.65 -38.94
C ASP A 264 -6.86 -10.07 -38.27
N ALA A 265 -6.91 -10.07 -36.95
CA ALA A 265 -5.77 -9.68 -36.12
C ALA A 265 -4.74 -10.80 -36.04
N ASP A 266 -3.47 -10.44 -36.07
CA ASP A 266 -2.34 -11.25 -35.64
C ASP A 266 -1.66 -10.57 -34.44
N TYR A 267 -0.75 -11.23 -33.77
CA TYR A 267 -0.21 -10.78 -32.48
C TYR A 267 1.30 -10.85 -32.43
N LEU A 268 1.93 -9.75 -32.10
CA LEU A 268 3.36 -9.68 -31.81
C LEU A 268 3.57 -9.59 -30.29
N THR A 269 4.26 -10.58 -29.73
CA THR A 269 4.61 -10.56 -28.29
C THR A 269 5.67 -9.50 -28.01
N ILE A 270 5.43 -8.72 -26.95
CA ILE A 270 6.34 -7.68 -26.47
C ILE A 270 6.68 -8.00 -25.01
N ASP A 271 7.97 -8.25 -24.74
CA ASP A 271 8.42 -8.46 -23.37
C ASP A 271 8.83 -7.14 -22.73
N PRO A 272 8.43 -6.88 -21.46
CA PRO A 272 8.90 -5.71 -20.70
C PRO A 272 10.43 -5.69 -20.62
N LEU A 273 11.02 -4.51 -20.68
CA LEU A 273 12.47 -4.36 -20.53
C LEU A 273 12.92 -4.92 -19.19
N PRO A 274 14.04 -5.67 -19.16
CA PRO A 274 14.58 -6.24 -17.95
C PRO A 274 15.15 -5.17 -17.01
N GLY A 275 15.13 -5.45 -15.71
CA GLY A 275 15.73 -4.61 -14.68
C GLY A 275 14.71 -3.90 -13.81
N ALA A 276 15.06 -3.70 -12.52
CA ALA A 276 14.19 -3.14 -11.50
C ALA A 276 13.74 -1.68 -11.78
N LEU A 277 14.48 -0.95 -12.61
CA LEU A 277 14.10 0.42 -13.03
C LEU A 277 13.11 0.43 -14.20
N ASN A 278 13.04 -0.67 -14.95
CA ASN A 278 12.16 -0.81 -16.11
C ASN A 278 10.86 -1.56 -15.79
N ASP A 279 10.87 -2.38 -14.74
CA ASP A 279 9.70 -3.09 -14.23
C ASP A 279 9.67 -2.96 -12.70
N THR A 280 9.04 -1.88 -12.22
CA THR A 280 8.86 -1.65 -10.80
C THR A 280 7.69 -2.44 -10.22
N THR A 281 6.85 -3.07 -11.09
CA THR A 281 5.76 -3.96 -10.66
C THR A 281 6.28 -5.30 -10.13
N ALA A 282 7.57 -5.60 -10.36
CA ALA A 282 8.20 -6.89 -10.06
C ALA A 282 7.41 -8.08 -10.66
N GLY A 283 7.00 -7.95 -11.92
CA GLY A 283 6.21 -8.96 -12.63
C GLY A 283 4.75 -8.97 -12.21
N LEU A 284 4.12 -7.83 -12.07
CA LEU A 284 2.71 -7.60 -11.68
C LEU A 284 2.37 -8.06 -10.24
N THR A 285 3.36 -8.13 -9.37
CA THR A 285 3.13 -8.53 -7.96
C THR A 285 2.96 -7.37 -7.00
N ARG A 286 3.11 -6.14 -7.46
CA ARG A 286 2.89 -4.89 -6.71
C ARG A 286 2.51 -3.74 -7.63
N PRO A 287 1.91 -2.66 -7.09
CA PRO A 287 1.73 -1.43 -7.85
C PRO A 287 3.08 -0.90 -8.38
N GLY A 288 3.08 -0.44 -9.62
CA GLY A 288 4.30 0.07 -10.25
C GLY A 288 4.11 0.39 -11.72
N VAL A 289 5.23 0.61 -12.40
CA VAL A 289 5.30 0.94 -13.82
C VAL A 289 6.22 -0.05 -14.53
N LEU A 290 5.80 -0.55 -15.68
CA LEU A 290 6.61 -1.35 -16.58
C LEU A 290 6.80 -0.64 -17.91
N ARG A 291 7.91 -0.91 -18.59
CA ARG A 291 8.28 -0.30 -19.87
C ARG A 291 8.27 -1.32 -20.98
N LEU A 292 7.41 -1.10 -21.95
CA LEU A 292 7.27 -1.95 -23.15
C LEU A 292 8.00 -1.29 -24.32
N PRO A 293 8.98 -1.97 -24.96
CA PRO A 293 9.56 -1.49 -26.21
C PRO A 293 8.54 -1.70 -27.33
N MET A 294 8.08 -0.63 -27.94
CA MET A 294 7.11 -0.70 -29.01
C MET A 294 7.78 -1.08 -30.35
N PRO A 295 7.12 -1.87 -31.20
CA PRO A 295 7.62 -2.17 -32.53
C PRO A 295 7.52 -0.96 -33.47
N ASP A 296 8.08 -1.10 -34.66
CA ASP A 296 7.94 -0.13 -35.73
C ASP A 296 6.45 0.18 -36.03
N GLU A 297 6.16 1.44 -36.44
CA GLU A 297 4.79 1.89 -36.70
C GLU A 297 4.05 1.04 -37.75
N ALA A 298 4.77 0.43 -38.71
CA ALA A 298 4.19 -0.44 -39.73
C ALA A 298 3.60 -1.74 -39.16
N LEU A 299 4.04 -2.14 -37.97
CA LEU A 299 3.53 -3.33 -37.27
C LEU A 299 2.39 -3.00 -36.29
N ILE A 300 2.11 -1.72 -36.04
CA ILE A 300 1.03 -1.27 -35.15
C ILE A 300 -0.23 -1.14 -35.98
N TRP A 301 -1.24 -1.93 -35.68
CA TRP A 301 -2.46 -1.96 -36.46
C TRP A 301 -3.71 -2.04 -35.55
N ALA A 302 -4.80 -1.48 -36.05
CA ALA A 302 -6.13 -1.61 -35.47
C ALA A 302 -7.09 -2.10 -36.55
N PRO A 303 -7.81 -3.21 -36.34
CA PRO A 303 -8.82 -3.67 -37.30
C PRO A 303 -9.97 -2.64 -37.40
N SER A 304 -10.59 -2.58 -38.56
CA SER A 304 -11.80 -1.77 -38.74
C SER A 304 -12.86 -2.20 -37.72
N ASN A 305 -13.44 -1.21 -37.04
CA ASN A 305 -14.54 -1.40 -36.12
C ASN A 305 -15.91 -1.47 -36.84
N ASP A 306 -15.93 -1.14 -38.12
CA ASP A 306 -17.12 -1.23 -38.96
C ASP A 306 -17.34 -2.66 -39.46
N VAL A 307 -18.53 -3.20 -39.19
CA VAL A 307 -18.92 -4.57 -39.59
C VAL A 307 -19.00 -4.67 -41.14
N GLY A 308 -19.26 -3.55 -41.85
CA GLY A 308 -19.25 -3.52 -43.30
C GLY A 308 -17.86 -3.77 -43.90
N ASP A 309 -16.82 -3.23 -43.27
CA ASP A 309 -15.42 -3.43 -43.67
C ASP A 309 -14.80 -4.71 -43.10
N ASN A 310 -15.15 -5.00 -41.86
CA ASN A 310 -14.66 -6.19 -41.12
C ASN A 310 -15.83 -6.95 -40.50
N PRO A 311 -16.43 -7.91 -41.22
CA PRO A 311 -17.54 -8.72 -40.69
C PRO A 311 -17.16 -9.54 -39.46
N ARG A 312 -15.87 -9.73 -39.18
CA ARG A 312 -15.36 -10.48 -38.02
C ARG A 312 -14.87 -9.58 -36.88
N ALA A 313 -15.18 -8.27 -36.93
CA ALA A 313 -14.83 -7.34 -35.87
C ALA A 313 -15.35 -7.85 -34.50
N GLY A 314 -14.46 -8.04 -33.55
CA GLY A 314 -14.78 -8.54 -32.22
C GLY A 314 -15.01 -10.05 -32.10
N VAL A 315 -15.07 -10.81 -33.20
CA VAL A 315 -15.37 -12.24 -33.17
C VAL A 315 -14.11 -13.06 -32.83
N GLY A 316 -14.23 -13.98 -31.92
CA GLY A 316 -13.17 -14.88 -31.53
C GLY A 316 -11.98 -14.18 -30.89
N ASP A 317 -10.79 -14.44 -31.41
CA ASP A 317 -9.52 -13.87 -30.91
C ASP A 317 -9.26 -12.44 -31.37
N ASN A 318 -10.12 -11.85 -32.24
CA ASN A 318 -9.98 -10.46 -32.62
C ASN A 318 -10.21 -9.49 -31.44
N PRO A 319 -9.60 -8.27 -31.45
CA PRO A 319 -9.84 -7.27 -30.43
C PRO A 319 -11.34 -6.96 -30.26
N PRO A 320 -11.78 -6.55 -29.05
CA PRO A 320 -13.17 -6.19 -28.85
C PRO A 320 -13.57 -5.02 -29.75
N ARG A 321 -14.85 -4.97 -30.10
CA ARG A 321 -15.40 -3.87 -30.88
C ARG A 321 -15.76 -2.73 -29.94
N LEU A 322 -15.37 -1.48 -30.28
CA LEU A 322 -15.76 -0.30 -29.55
C LEU A 322 -17.14 0.17 -30.04
N ASP A 323 -18.09 0.30 -29.13
CA ASP A 323 -19.46 0.72 -29.45
C ASP A 323 -19.56 2.22 -29.71
N ASP A 324 -18.70 3.02 -29.07
CA ASP A 324 -18.64 4.48 -29.26
C ASP A 324 -17.89 4.85 -30.56
N PRO A 325 -18.56 5.47 -31.55
CA PRO A 325 -17.95 5.81 -32.82
C PRO A 325 -16.85 6.88 -32.70
N GLU A 326 -16.90 7.79 -31.72
CA GLU A 326 -15.85 8.78 -31.52
C GLU A 326 -14.57 8.11 -31.00
N ARG A 327 -14.70 7.14 -30.09
CA ARG A 327 -13.57 6.34 -29.61
C ARG A 327 -13.00 5.46 -30.71
N ALA A 328 -13.88 4.80 -31.47
CA ALA A 328 -13.48 3.96 -32.59
C ALA A 328 -12.69 4.76 -33.65
N ALA A 329 -13.11 6.00 -33.96
CA ALA A 329 -12.42 6.89 -34.91
C ALA A 329 -11.01 7.31 -34.44
N ARG A 330 -10.73 7.28 -33.14
CA ARG A 330 -9.43 7.65 -32.52
C ARG A 330 -8.49 6.46 -32.33
N LEU A 331 -8.93 5.27 -32.65
CA LEU A 331 -8.18 4.04 -32.38
C LEU A 331 -6.89 3.97 -33.22
N VAL A 332 -5.76 3.82 -32.56
CA VAL A 332 -4.43 3.71 -33.18
C VAL A 332 -3.95 2.27 -33.21
N GLY A 333 -4.21 1.51 -32.15
CA GLY A 333 -3.79 0.12 -32.00
C GLY A 333 -4.39 -0.50 -30.75
N TRP A 334 -4.14 -1.78 -30.57
CA TRP A 334 -4.57 -2.54 -29.40
C TRP A 334 -3.38 -3.22 -28.73
N LEU A 335 -3.33 -3.15 -27.41
CA LEU A 335 -2.42 -3.93 -26.59
C LEU A 335 -3.23 -4.97 -25.79
N ARG A 336 -2.79 -6.22 -25.80
CA ARG A 336 -3.45 -7.33 -25.09
C ARG A 336 -2.53 -7.86 -23.98
N LEU A 337 -3.11 -8.12 -22.81
CA LEU A 337 -2.47 -8.82 -21.70
C LEU A 337 -3.21 -10.12 -21.44
N ARG A 338 -2.51 -11.25 -21.49
CA ARG A 338 -3.09 -12.58 -21.21
C ARG A 338 -2.12 -13.51 -20.47
N PRO A 339 -2.61 -14.61 -19.86
CA PRO A 339 -1.73 -15.64 -19.29
C PRO A 339 -0.82 -16.25 -20.37
N ARG A 340 0.41 -16.58 -20.02
CA ARG A 340 1.25 -17.42 -20.92
C ARG A 340 0.63 -18.80 -21.06
N PRO A 341 0.55 -19.37 -22.28
CA PRO A 341 0.04 -20.72 -22.49
C PRO A 341 0.75 -21.74 -21.60
N GLY A 342 -0.02 -22.59 -20.93
CA GLY A 342 0.54 -23.62 -20.03
C GLY A 342 1.05 -23.12 -18.68
N SER A 343 0.86 -21.85 -18.34
CA SER A 343 1.33 -21.28 -17.07
C SER A 343 0.50 -21.64 -15.85
N GLY A 344 -0.75 -22.09 -16.03
CA GLY A 344 -1.68 -22.36 -14.94
C GLY A 344 -2.19 -21.09 -14.21
N VAL A 345 -1.93 -19.90 -14.75
CA VAL A 345 -2.47 -18.65 -14.19
C VAL A 345 -3.93 -18.51 -14.60
N GLU A 346 -4.81 -18.54 -13.63
CA GLU A 346 -6.27 -18.47 -13.84
C GLU A 346 -6.85 -17.10 -13.50
N GLN A 347 -6.17 -16.33 -12.66
CA GLN A 347 -6.69 -15.07 -12.10
C GLN A 347 -5.64 -13.97 -12.15
N LEU A 348 -6.08 -12.78 -12.51
CA LEU A 348 -5.31 -11.53 -12.35
C LEU A 348 -6.28 -10.40 -12.02
N ARG A 349 -6.30 -9.96 -10.78
CA ARG A 349 -7.11 -8.83 -10.34
C ARG A 349 -6.35 -7.53 -10.49
N LEU A 350 -6.93 -6.57 -11.20
CA LEU A 350 -6.38 -5.23 -11.38
C LEU A 350 -7.32 -4.17 -10.81
N SER A 351 -6.77 -3.25 -10.04
CA SER A 351 -7.48 -2.06 -9.58
C SER A 351 -7.37 -0.92 -10.58
N TRP A 352 -6.25 -0.85 -11.29
CA TRP A 352 -6.01 0.18 -12.29
C TRP A 352 -4.90 -0.25 -13.28
N ILE A 353 -5.03 0.24 -14.50
CA ILE A 353 -4.00 0.19 -15.54
C ILE A 353 -4.08 1.42 -16.43
N GLY A 354 -2.95 1.97 -16.85
CA GLY A 354 -2.90 3.14 -17.71
C GLY A 354 -1.55 3.32 -18.38
N VAL A 355 -1.51 4.12 -19.44
CA VAL A 355 -0.29 4.43 -20.21
C VAL A 355 0.32 5.77 -19.80
N ASN A 356 1.54 6.05 -20.29
CA ASN A 356 2.32 7.23 -19.92
C ASN A 356 2.48 7.35 -18.40
N ALA A 357 2.63 6.22 -17.72
CA ALA A 357 2.67 6.18 -16.28
C ALA A 357 4.07 6.45 -15.72
N VAL A 358 4.13 7.04 -14.53
CA VAL A 358 5.36 7.29 -13.78
C VAL A 358 5.09 7.24 -12.28
N GLU A 359 6.06 6.77 -11.52
CA GLU A 359 6.02 6.84 -10.05
C GLU A 359 6.54 8.20 -9.58
N ALA A 360 5.93 8.74 -8.54
CA ALA A 360 6.34 9.97 -7.87
C ALA A 360 6.32 9.79 -6.35
N ASP A 361 7.14 10.54 -5.64
CA ASP A 361 7.13 10.59 -4.18
C ASP A 361 7.09 12.02 -3.64
N GLN A 362 6.68 12.16 -2.37
CA GLN A 362 6.55 13.42 -1.63
C GLN A 362 7.92 13.94 -1.20
N ARG A 363 8.77 14.28 -2.16
CA ARG A 363 10.07 14.88 -1.91
C ARG A 363 10.33 16.00 -2.90
N SER A 364 11.23 16.92 -2.53
CA SER A 364 11.77 17.94 -3.42
C SER A 364 13.27 17.84 -3.48
N THR A 365 13.81 17.98 -4.69
CA THR A 365 15.25 17.95 -4.96
C THR A 365 15.85 19.34 -4.83
N ILE A 366 16.89 19.49 -4.02
CA ILE A 366 17.69 20.70 -3.91
C ILE A 366 19.12 20.36 -4.32
N ALA A 367 19.66 21.12 -5.26
CA ALA A 367 20.99 20.90 -5.79
C ALA A 367 21.79 22.20 -5.89
N GLY A 368 23.11 22.08 -5.83
CA GLY A 368 24.04 23.18 -6.08
C GLY A 368 24.04 24.29 -5.03
N ARG A 369 23.47 24.07 -3.82
CA ARG A 369 23.34 25.10 -2.78
C ARG A 369 24.54 25.14 -1.83
N VAL A 370 25.16 26.32 -1.65
CA VAL A 370 26.17 26.52 -0.63
C VAL A 370 25.49 26.59 0.74
N LEU A 371 25.95 25.76 1.67
CA LEU A 371 25.44 25.68 3.04
C LEU A 371 26.12 26.67 3.96
N GLY A 372 27.39 26.94 3.69
CA GLY A 372 28.19 27.87 4.48
C GLY A 372 29.69 27.80 4.16
N VAL A 373 30.46 28.46 4.96
CA VAL A 373 31.92 28.53 4.87
C VAL A 373 32.53 27.97 6.16
N SER A 374 33.52 27.09 6.03
CA SER A 374 34.22 26.51 7.17
C SER A 374 34.98 27.53 7.97
N THR A 375 34.90 27.45 9.28
CA THR A 375 35.72 28.23 10.22
C THR A 375 37.09 27.59 10.50
N GLY A 376 37.29 26.32 10.11
CA GLY A 376 38.43 25.49 10.45
C GLY A 376 38.40 24.94 11.89
N ALA A 377 37.30 25.13 12.62
CA ALA A 377 37.13 24.57 13.96
C ALA A 377 36.75 23.08 13.90
N ALA A 378 37.05 22.36 14.96
CA ALA A 378 36.62 20.98 15.15
C ALA A 378 35.07 20.90 15.33
N ASP A 379 34.48 19.78 14.98
CA ASP A 379 33.04 19.47 15.21
C ASP A 379 32.06 20.51 14.62
N GLN A 380 32.37 21.11 13.48
CA GLN A 380 31.49 22.08 12.84
C GLN A 380 30.17 21.43 12.44
N VAL A 381 29.07 22.13 12.69
CA VAL A 381 27.74 21.74 12.32
C VAL A 381 27.15 22.70 11.28
N PHE A 382 26.58 22.17 10.20
CA PHE A 382 25.91 22.94 9.16
C PHE A 382 24.47 22.49 9.01
N GLN A 383 23.57 23.45 8.81
CA GLN A 383 22.15 23.18 8.59
C GLN A 383 21.88 22.97 7.11
N LEU A 384 21.21 21.89 6.77
CA LEU A 384 20.64 21.64 5.45
C LEU A 384 19.40 22.51 5.23
N PRO A 385 18.98 22.72 3.97
CA PRO A 385 17.84 23.56 3.64
C PRO A 385 16.50 23.11 4.25
N ALA A 386 16.36 21.83 4.54
CA ALA A 386 15.20 21.22 5.18
C ALA A 386 15.60 19.98 5.98
N GLY A 387 14.73 19.54 6.87
CA GLY A 387 14.81 18.25 7.56
C GLY A 387 14.22 17.10 6.74
N SER A 388 14.09 15.94 7.36
CA SER A 388 13.60 14.70 6.73
C SER A 388 14.33 14.39 5.42
N VAL A 389 15.64 14.26 5.56
CA VAL A 389 16.57 14.09 4.44
C VAL A 389 16.60 12.65 3.97
N ASP A 390 16.50 12.44 2.66
CA ASP A 390 16.82 11.16 2.05
C ASP A 390 18.33 10.94 2.06
N ALA A 391 18.79 10.19 3.04
CA ALA A 391 20.22 9.95 3.26
C ALA A 391 20.93 9.28 2.07
N ALA A 392 20.21 8.50 1.25
CA ALA A 392 20.76 7.84 0.08
C ALA A 392 20.99 8.81 -1.09
N SER A 393 20.16 9.84 -1.21
CA SER A 393 20.27 10.86 -2.26
C SER A 393 21.31 11.93 -1.94
N LEU A 394 21.73 12.07 -0.67
CA LEU A 394 22.54 13.18 -0.22
C LEU A 394 23.97 13.10 -0.77
N ARG A 395 24.41 14.20 -1.39
CA ARG A 395 25.79 14.41 -1.88
C ARG A 395 26.29 15.75 -1.37
N ILE A 396 27.30 15.71 -0.50
CA ILE A 396 27.96 16.88 0.09
C ILE A 396 29.34 17.00 -0.49
N GLU A 397 29.67 18.20 -0.92
CA GLU A 397 30.97 18.56 -1.44
C GLU A 397 31.59 19.64 -0.59
N VAL A 398 32.88 19.51 -0.32
CA VAL A 398 33.71 20.49 0.39
C VAL A 398 34.76 21.03 -0.59
N GLU A 399 34.90 22.34 -0.64
CA GLU A 399 35.94 22.98 -1.43
C GLU A 399 37.31 22.70 -0.79
N GLU A 400 38.26 22.24 -1.60
CA GLU A 400 39.62 21.97 -1.16
C GLU A 400 40.61 22.82 -1.95
N PRO A 401 41.67 23.38 -1.30
CA PRO A 401 42.66 24.22 -1.98
C PRO A 401 43.33 23.50 -3.14
N GLY A 402 43.28 24.09 -4.32
CA GLY A 402 43.88 23.55 -5.54
C GLY A 402 43.19 22.36 -6.16
N ARG A 403 42.15 21.84 -5.53
CA ARG A 403 41.38 20.66 -6.02
C ARG A 403 39.92 20.97 -6.35
N GLY A 404 39.42 22.15 -5.93
CA GLY A 404 38.01 22.48 -6.10
C GLY A 404 37.10 21.69 -5.17
N TYR A 405 35.86 21.49 -5.58
CA TYR A 405 34.86 20.73 -4.78
C TYR A 405 35.15 19.24 -4.83
N GLN A 406 35.34 18.63 -3.65
CA GLN A 406 35.53 17.20 -3.45
C GLN A 406 34.34 16.62 -2.70
N GLN A 407 33.84 15.46 -3.16
CA GLN A 407 32.76 14.76 -2.48
C GLN A 407 33.25 14.11 -1.20
N TRP A 408 32.61 14.40 -0.07
CA TRP A 408 32.88 13.78 1.21
C TRP A 408 31.88 12.66 1.49
N THR A 409 32.30 11.66 2.27
CA THR A 409 31.54 10.45 2.51
C THR A 409 30.67 10.59 3.76
N ARG A 410 29.40 10.20 3.66
CA ARG A 410 28.54 10.06 4.83
C ARG A 410 28.94 8.82 5.64
N VAL A 411 29.07 8.98 6.95
CA VAL A 411 29.24 7.89 7.91
C VAL A 411 28.12 7.95 8.94
N ASP A 412 27.81 6.80 9.54
CA ASP A 412 26.77 6.75 10.57
C ASP A 412 27.29 7.30 11.89
N GLU A 413 28.59 7.10 12.18
CA GLU A 413 29.27 7.60 13.37
C GLU A 413 30.73 7.98 13.04
N LEU A 414 31.12 9.20 13.34
CA LEU A 414 32.49 9.68 13.09
C LEU A 414 33.54 8.89 13.89
N ALA A 415 33.15 8.35 15.05
CA ALA A 415 34.02 7.51 15.87
C ALA A 415 34.40 6.18 15.21
N ALA A 416 33.61 5.71 14.23
CA ALA A 416 33.76 4.41 13.60
C ALA A 416 34.41 4.47 12.19
N ILE A 417 34.98 5.61 11.77
CA ILE A 417 35.55 5.81 10.42
C ILE A 417 36.65 4.79 10.12
N SER A 418 37.63 4.63 11.01
CA SER A 418 38.74 3.68 10.88
C SER A 418 39.37 3.38 12.24
N ALA A 419 39.84 2.13 12.39
CA ALA A 419 40.67 1.74 13.53
C ALA A 419 42.11 2.35 13.44
N ASP A 420 42.56 2.70 12.24
CA ASP A 420 43.83 3.41 12.02
C ASP A 420 43.64 4.93 12.25
N PRO A 421 44.28 5.52 13.25
CA PRO A 421 44.13 6.95 13.56
C PRO A 421 44.61 7.90 12.43
N VAL A 422 45.56 7.47 11.62
CA VAL A 422 46.04 8.27 10.49
C VAL A 422 45.00 8.34 9.38
N VAL A 423 44.43 7.18 9.03
CA VAL A 423 43.36 7.09 8.05
C VAL A 423 42.10 7.82 8.52
N ALA A 424 41.73 7.64 9.79
CA ALA A 424 40.58 8.34 10.37
C ALA A 424 40.73 9.87 10.27
N ARG A 425 41.89 10.38 10.60
CA ARG A 425 42.20 11.84 10.58
C ARG A 425 42.13 12.45 9.18
N GLU A 426 42.54 11.71 8.14
CA GLU A 426 42.62 12.21 6.76
C GLU A 426 41.34 11.98 5.96
N THR A 427 40.42 11.15 6.46
CA THR A 427 39.17 10.82 5.75
C THR A 427 38.20 12.00 5.77
N GLY A 428 37.83 12.49 4.60
CA GLY A 428 36.75 13.46 4.39
C GLY A 428 35.38 12.83 4.62
N ALA A 429 34.89 12.95 5.85
CA ALA A 429 33.61 12.33 6.23
C ALA A 429 32.72 13.29 7.04
N PHE A 430 31.42 13.01 7.04
CA PHE A 430 30.43 13.73 7.84
C PHE A 430 29.36 12.78 8.39
N GLU A 431 28.83 13.13 9.55
CA GLU A 431 27.65 12.51 10.15
C GLU A 431 26.41 13.31 9.78
N LEU A 432 25.31 12.62 9.49
CA LEU A 432 24.02 13.22 9.13
C LEU A 432 22.98 12.92 10.21
N ASP A 433 22.34 13.95 10.75
CA ASP A 433 21.07 13.84 11.43
C ASP A 433 19.97 14.09 10.38
N ALA A 434 19.37 13.01 9.88
CA ALA A 434 18.46 13.08 8.74
C ALA A 434 17.11 13.73 9.12
N GLU A 435 16.66 13.59 10.36
CA GLU A 435 15.42 14.21 10.85
C GLU A 435 15.62 15.72 11.00
N ALA A 436 16.65 16.13 11.75
CA ALA A 436 16.94 17.53 11.98
C ALA A 436 17.53 18.26 10.75
N GLY A 437 18.05 17.52 9.76
CA GLY A 437 18.71 18.08 8.59
C GLY A 437 20.04 18.75 8.94
N THR A 438 20.84 18.18 9.85
CA THR A 438 22.13 18.73 10.23
C THR A 438 23.30 17.85 9.82
N LEU A 439 24.39 18.48 9.39
CA LEU A 439 25.66 17.83 9.06
C LEU A 439 26.68 18.17 10.14
N ARG A 440 27.38 17.16 10.66
CA ARG A 440 28.50 17.34 11.57
C ARG A 440 29.78 16.82 10.93
N PHE A 441 30.82 17.60 10.94
CA PHE A 441 32.14 17.22 10.43
C PHE A 441 33.05 16.74 11.55
N GLY A 442 34.18 16.14 11.18
CA GLY A 442 35.13 15.59 12.13
C GLY A 442 35.86 16.65 12.99
N ASP A 443 36.53 16.17 14.04
CA ASP A 443 37.30 16.97 15.01
C ASP A 443 38.80 17.06 14.68
N GLY A 444 39.25 16.44 13.58
CA GLY A 444 40.65 16.34 13.19
C GLY A 444 41.40 15.15 13.81
N VAL A 445 40.72 14.35 14.65
CA VAL A 445 41.16 13.04 15.14
C VAL A 445 40.28 11.97 14.54
N ARG A 446 38.95 12.22 14.54
CA ARG A 446 37.90 11.37 14.01
C ARG A 446 37.22 12.08 12.85
N GLY A 447 37.78 11.87 11.66
CA GLY A 447 37.39 12.62 10.47
C GLY A 447 38.13 13.94 10.29
N ARG A 448 38.32 14.27 9.03
CA ARG A 448 39.01 15.50 8.62
C ARG A 448 38.15 16.72 8.93
N VAL A 449 38.80 17.81 9.38
CA VAL A 449 38.15 19.13 9.53
C VAL A 449 38.17 19.83 8.18
N PRO A 450 37.04 20.39 7.68
CA PRO A 450 37.06 21.24 6.51
C PRO A 450 37.96 22.46 6.75
N GLU A 451 38.85 22.74 5.79
CA GLU A 451 39.81 23.83 5.94
C GLU A 451 39.14 25.21 6.07
N ARG A 452 39.78 26.11 6.78
CA ARG A 452 39.24 27.46 7.03
C ARG A 452 38.97 28.20 5.71
N GLN A 453 37.82 28.89 5.63
CA GLN A 453 37.33 29.66 4.47
C GLN A 453 36.91 28.81 3.25
N MET A 454 36.93 27.50 3.33
CA MET A 454 36.43 26.63 2.27
C MET A 454 34.91 26.54 2.34
N ARG A 455 34.29 26.49 1.18
CA ARG A 455 32.82 26.40 1.05
C ARG A 455 32.36 24.96 1.19
N ILE A 456 31.21 24.80 1.84
CA ILE A 456 30.51 23.53 1.93
C ILE A 456 29.25 23.63 1.08
N ARG A 457 29.08 22.71 0.15
CA ARG A 457 28.00 22.73 -0.84
C ARG A 457 27.16 21.43 -0.78
N LEU A 458 25.85 21.58 -0.77
CA LEU A 458 24.92 20.53 -1.11
C LEU A 458 24.93 20.37 -2.64
N ALA A 459 25.60 19.34 -3.13
CA ALA A 459 25.63 19.04 -4.56
C ALA A 459 24.27 18.51 -5.02
N HIS A 460 23.67 17.61 -4.23
CA HIS A 460 22.36 17.04 -4.48
C HIS A 460 21.77 16.50 -3.17
N GLY A 461 20.46 16.61 -2.99
CA GLY A 461 19.72 15.99 -1.89
C GLY A 461 18.24 16.12 -2.10
N ARG A 462 17.50 15.09 -1.66
CA ARG A 462 16.04 15.05 -1.68
C ARG A 462 15.50 15.18 -0.26
N PHE A 463 14.47 16.00 -0.08
CA PHE A 463 13.93 16.40 1.21
C PHE A 463 12.41 16.28 1.20
N GLY A 464 11.83 15.86 2.31
CA GLY A 464 10.40 15.77 2.47
C GLY A 464 9.95 14.41 3.00
N GLY A 465 8.67 14.28 3.13
CA GLY A 465 7.98 13.15 3.74
C GLY A 465 6.91 13.63 4.73
N GLY A 466 6.23 12.68 5.32
CA GLY A 466 5.20 12.94 6.31
C GLY A 466 3.83 12.44 5.89
N ARG A 467 2.99 12.17 6.90
CA ARG A 467 1.63 11.64 6.74
C ARG A 467 0.71 12.55 5.90
N ALA A 468 0.99 13.86 5.90
CA ALA A 468 0.27 14.84 5.08
C ALA A 468 0.38 14.57 3.57
N GLY A 469 1.39 13.81 3.13
CA GLY A 469 1.54 13.37 1.74
C GLY A 469 0.62 12.25 1.31
N ASN A 470 -0.12 11.62 2.22
CA ASN A 470 -1.15 10.63 1.89
C ASN A 470 -2.41 11.37 1.38
N LEU A 471 -2.34 11.84 0.14
CA LEU A 471 -3.37 12.62 -0.51
C LEU A 471 -4.43 11.72 -1.15
N PRO A 472 -5.70 12.13 -1.21
CA PRO A 472 -6.72 11.40 -1.96
C PRO A 472 -6.41 11.39 -3.47
N ALA A 473 -7.03 10.45 -4.19
CA ALA A 473 -6.95 10.40 -5.66
C ALA A 473 -7.33 11.74 -6.28
N GLY A 474 -6.70 12.12 -7.41
CA GLY A 474 -6.96 13.36 -8.12
C GLY A 474 -6.39 14.63 -7.49
N SER A 475 -5.59 14.54 -6.41
CA SER A 475 -4.99 15.72 -5.76
C SER A 475 -3.81 16.31 -6.55
N LEU A 476 -3.16 15.52 -7.39
CA LEU A 476 -2.04 15.90 -8.23
C LEU A 476 -2.56 16.07 -9.68
N THR A 477 -2.47 17.28 -10.24
CA THR A 477 -3.24 17.63 -11.44
C THR A 477 -2.41 18.08 -12.64
N GLU A 478 -1.25 18.68 -12.42
CA GLU A 478 -0.42 19.26 -13.50
C GLU A 478 1.06 19.05 -13.20
N LEU A 479 1.86 19.01 -14.26
CA LEU A 479 3.31 19.08 -14.15
C LEU A 479 3.74 20.55 -14.00
N ALA A 480 4.43 20.88 -12.90
CA ALA A 480 4.87 22.24 -12.61
C ALA A 480 6.15 22.60 -13.36
N THR A 481 7.18 21.76 -13.23
CA THR A 481 8.47 21.92 -13.89
C THR A 481 9.06 20.56 -14.23
N ALA A 482 9.66 20.46 -15.42
CA ALA A 482 10.40 19.29 -15.84
C ALA A 482 11.52 19.68 -16.81
N ARG A 483 12.57 18.87 -16.83
CA ARG A 483 13.63 18.99 -17.84
C ARG A 483 13.33 18.00 -18.97
N VAL A 484 13.26 18.53 -20.19
CA VAL A 484 13.12 17.71 -21.41
C VAL A 484 14.48 17.12 -21.78
N VAL A 485 14.53 15.81 -22.03
CA VAL A 485 15.75 15.10 -22.43
C VAL A 485 15.95 15.26 -23.94
N GLY A 486 17.17 15.57 -24.35
CA GLY A 486 17.58 15.59 -25.76
C GLY A 486 17.07 16.77 -26.60
N SER A 487 16.32 17.70 -26.02
CA SER A 487 15.79 18.86 -26.74
C SER A 487 15.76 20.12 -25.87
N PRO A 488 16.14 21.30 -26.39
CA PRO A 488 15.95 22.58 -25.70
C PRO A 488 14.50 23.08 -25.76
N ARG A 489 13.55 22.27 -26.20
CA ARG A 489 12.14 22.64 -26.33
C ARG A 489 11.54 23.06 -25.00
N ALA A 490 10.71 24.10 -25.01
CA ALA A 490 9.92 24.49 -23.86
C ALA A 490 8.96 23.34 -23.47
N LEU A 491 8.77 23.14 -22.16
CA LEU A 491 7.83 22.15 -21.65
C LEU A 491 6.39 22.52 -22.05
N PRO A 492 5.67 21.68 -22.83
CA PRO A 492 4.26 21.90 -23.08
C PRO A 492 3.46 21.67 -21.78
N ALA A 493 2.22 22.16 -21.75
CA ALA A 493 1.33 21.88 -20.63
C ALA A 493 0.99 20.39 -20.58
N ILE A 494 1.31 19.72 -19.47
CA ILE A 494 1.07 18.30 -19.22
C ILE A 494 0.10 18.18 -18.05
N LYS A 495 -1.03 17.50 -18.29
CA LYS A 495 -1.97 17.09 -17.25
C LYS A 495 -1.47 15.84 -16.55
N VAL A 496 -1.70 15.78 -15.27
CA VAL A 496 -1.41 14.63 -14.42
C VAL A 496 -2.73 14.05 -13.97
N HIS A 497 -2.88 12.75 -14.14
CA HIS A 497 -3.98 11.98 -13.59
C HIS A 497 -3.42 11.07 -12.48
N GLN A 498 -3.95 11.23 -11.27
CA GLN A 498 -3.64 10.41 -10.11
C GLN A 498 -4.83 9.49 -9.84
N PRO A 499 -4.78 8.22 -10.27
CA PRO A 499 -5.93 7.30 -10.17
C PRO A 499 -6.18 6.80 -8.75
N LEU A 500 -5.16 6.77 -7.91
CA LEU A 500 -5.24 6.29 -6.53
C LEU A 500 -4.74 7.33 -5.54
N ALA A 501 -5.17 7.17 -4.29
CA ALA A 501 -4.58 7.91 -3.19
C ALA A 501 -3.07 7.62 -3.08
N SER A 502 -2.27 8.64 -2.79
CA SER A 502 -0.88 8.43 -2.39
C SER A 502 -0.81 7.79 -1.01
N SER A 503 0.19 6.99 -0.77
CA SER A 503 0.31 6.20 0.46
C SER A 503 1.76 6.00 0.89
N GLY A 504 1.95 5.53 2.14
CA GLY A 504 3.28 5.26 2.71
C GLY A 504 3.94 6.46 3.38
N GLY A 505 3.28 7.63 3.40
CA GLY A 505 3.76 8.81 4.11
C GLY A 505 3.63 8.64 5.63
N GLU A 506 4.74 8.82 6.36
CA GLU A 506 4.80 8.77 7.82
C GLU A 506 5.56 9.99 8.36
N ASP A 507 5.07 10.55 9.45
CA ASP A 507 5.73 11.68 10.09
C ASP A 507 7.05 11.27 10.75
N ALA A 508 7.95 12.22 10.94
CA ALA A 508 9.17 12.00 11.69
C ALA A 508 8.87 11.53 13.11
N GLU A 509 9.72 10.64 13.63
CA GLU A 509 9.57 10.07 14.96
C GLU A 509 9.71 11.16 16.02
N THR A 510 8.72 11.26 16.91
CA THR A 510 8.83 12.17 18.06
C THR A 510 9.70 11.56 19.15
N LEU A 511 10.33 12.40 19.98
CA LEU A 511 11.13 11.94 21.10
C LEU A 511 10.37 10.99 22.03
N ALA A 512 9.07 11.26 22.28
CA ALA A 512 8.23 10.41 23.12
C ALA A 512 8.00 9.01 22.51
N VAL A 513 7.93 8.90 21.19
CA VAL A 513 7.81 7.61 20.48
C VAL A 513 9.13 6.86 20.53
N ALA A 514 10.25 7.55 20.27
CA ALA A 514 11.59 6.98 20.36
C ALA A 514 11.86 6.40 21.75
N GLU A 515 11.50 7.12 22.81
CA GLU A 515 11.65 6.65 24.19
C GLU A 515 10.82 5.40 24.51
N ARG A 516 9.63 5.26 23.92
CA ARG A 516 8.80 4.05 24.11
C ARG A 516 9.42 2.80 23.52
N ARG A 517 10.24 2.95 22.49
CA ARG A 517 10.90 1.82 21.83
C ARG A 517 12.17 1.36 22.58
N ILE A 518 12.79 2.22 23.43
CA ILE A 518 14.01 1.87 24.16
C ILE A 518 13.90 0.59 24.99
N PRO A 519 12.84 0.37 25.81
CA PRO A 519 12.75 -0.85 26.62
C PRO A 519 12.73 -2.13 25.79
N ALA A 520 12.08 -2.09 24.62
CA ALA A 520 12.08 -3.22 23.69
C ALA A 520 13.48 -3.39 23.09
N LEU A 521 14.08 -2.32 22.60
CA LEU A 521 15.43 -2.29 22.04
C LEU A 521 16.48 -2.86 23.01
N LEU A 522 16.47 -2.45 24.28
CA LEU A 522 17.40 -2.95 25.29
C LEU A 522 17.23 -4.44 25.57
N ARG A 523 16.01 -4.99 25.41
CA ARG A 523 15.74 -6.43 25.56
C ARG A 523 16.26 -7.22 24.38
N HIS A 524 15.78 -6.91 23.17
CA HIS A 524 16.11 -7.69 21.98
C HIS A 524 17.44 -7.29 21.34
N ARG A 525 17.98 -6.09 21.60
CA ARG A 525 19.24 -5.59 21.05
C ARG A 525 19.35 -5.82 19.53
N GLU A 526 18.29 -5.50 18.80
CA GLU A 526 18.19 -5.74 17.36
C GLU A 526 18.31 -7.24 16.96
N ARG A 527 17.97 -8.17 17.86
CA ARG A 527 17.99 -9.62 17.60
C ARG A 527 16.65 -10.25 17.94
N ALA A 528 16.14 -11.08 17.04
CA ALA A 528 14.90 -11.82 17.18
C ALA A 528 15.21 -13.22 17.78
N VAL A 529 15.10 -13.37 19.09
CA VAL A 529 15.38 -14.63 19.80
C VAL A 529 14.13 -15.21 20.46
N THR A 530 13.37 -14.38 21.17
CA THR A 530 12.13 -14.79 21.83
C THR A 530 10.89 -14.45 20.99
N ALA A 531 9.76 -15.08 21.27
CA ALA A 531 8.50 -14.75 20.60
C ALA A 531 8.12 -13.27 20.75
N GLU A 532 8.44 -12.65 21.91
CA GLU A 532 8.19 -11.22 22.12
C GLU A 532 9.12 -10.35 21.27
N ASP A 533 10.38 -10.76 21.05
CA ASP A 533 11.31 -10.03 20.18
C ASP A 533 10.80 -10.03 18.72
N TYR A 534 10.40 -11.22 18.21
CA TYR A 534 9.79 -11.32 16.87
C TYR A 534 8.55 -10.44 16.75
N ARG A 535 7.67 -10.44 17.78
CA ARG A 535 6.46 -9.61 17.77
C ARG A 535 6.80 -8.12 17.70
N ARG A 536 7.71 -7.66 18.56
CA ARG A 536 8.11 -6.25 18.63
C ARG A 536 8.81 -5.79 17.36
N LEU A 537 9.78 -6.54 16.89
CA LEU A 537 10.50 -6.22 15.67
C LEU A 537 9.58 -6.20 14.45
N ALA A 538 8.60 -7.13 14.37
CA ALA A 538 7.60 -7.10 13.29
C ALA A 538 6.67 -5.88 13.37
N GLN A 539 6.35 -5.37 14.56
CA GLN A 539 5.56 -4.13 14.75
C GLN A 539 6.36 -2.85 14.46
N GLU A 540 7.68 -2.93 14.51
CA GLU A 540 8.59 -1.77 14.35
C GLU A 540 9.14 -1.63 12.93
N VAL A 541 8.62 -2.39 11.96
CA VAL A 541 9.06 -2.32 10.55
C VAL A 541 8.77 -0.94 9.98
N PRO A 542 9.80 -0.19 9.52
CA PRO A 542 9.61 1.15 8.98
C PRO A 542 8.71 1.14 7.72
N GLY A 543 7.84 2.13 7.60
CA GLY A 543 6.95 2.28 6.44
C GLY A 543 5.88 1.18 6.31
N THR A 544 5.54 0.49 7.43
CA THR A 544 4.60 -0.63 7.38
C THR A 544 3.70 -0.60 8.62
N GLU A 545 2.43 -0.27 8.43
CA GLU A 545 1.44 -0.28 9.52
C GLU A 545 1.00 -1.71 9.84
N VAL A 546 1.69 -2.36 10.78
CA VAL A 546 1.35 -3.72 11.24
C VAL A 546 0.31 -3.64 12.36
N GLY A 547 -0.89 -4.16 12.10
CA GLY A 547 -2.01 -4.13 13.04
C GLY A 547 -2.00 -5.28 14.04
N ARG A 548 -1.51 -6.44 13.61
CA ARG A 548 -1.45 -7.63 14.47
C ARG A 548 -0.24 -8.50 14.13
N VAL A 549 0.38 -9.05 15.16
CA VAL A 549 1.47 -10.02 15.04
C VAL A 549 1.23 -11.18 16.01
N ASP A 550 1.18 -12.38 15.48
CA ASP A 550 1.18 -13.62 16.27
C ASP A 550 2.39 -14.47 15.90
N VAL A 551 3.12 -14.92 16.90
CA VAL A 551 4.28 -15.78 16.69
C VAL A 551 3.89 -17.22 16.92
N LEU A 552 4.18 -18.07 15.95
CA LEU A 552 3.93 -19.51 15.97
C LEU A 552 5.28 -20.26 16.05
N PRO A 553 5.80 -20.50 17.25
CA PRO A 553 7.07 -21.19 17.41
C PRO A 553 6.97 -22.63 16.90
N ARG A 554 8.03 -23.10 16.23
CA ARG A 554 8.14 -24.47 15.71
C ARG A 554 7.07 -24.86 14.69
N PHE A 555 6.39 -23.88 14.06
CA PHE A 555 5.41 -24.09 13.02
C PHE A 555 6.05 -23.92 11.66
N LYS A 556 6.02 -24.97 10.81
CA LYS A 556 6.45 -24.92 9.42
C LYS A 556 5.22 -24.78 8.50
N PRO A 557 5.02 -23.62 7.87
CA PRO A 557 3.75 -23.28 7.20
C PRO A 557 3.42 -24.23 6.06
N ARG A 558 4.37 -24.49 5.15
CA ARG A 558 4.17 -25.33 3.97
C ARG A 558 3.73 -26.74 4.28
N GLU A 559 4.25 -27.32 5.37
CA GLU A 559 3.93 -28.66 5.84
C GLU A 559 2.72 -28.69 6.77
N ARG A 560 2.18 -27.51 7.15
CA ARG A 560 1.13 -27.34 8.17
C ARG A 560 1.45 -28.09 9.47
N ARG A 561 2.74 -28.16 9.83
CA ARG A 561 3.24 -29.00 10.93
C ARG A 561 3.85 -28.15 12.04
N PHE A 562 3.44 -28.46 13.26
CA PHE A 562 4.07 -27.99 14.49
C PHE A 562 5.22 -28.90 14.93
N ASP A 563 5.94 -28.45 15.91
CA ASP A 563 7.06 -29.17 16.56
C ASP A 563 8.28 -29.39 15.66
N VAL A 564 8.49 -28.54 14.65
CA VAL A 564 9.69 -28.54 13.82
C VAL A 564 10.77 -27.70 14.51
N PRO A 565 11.90 -28.30 14.99
CA PRO A 565 12.96 -27.55 15.61
C PRO A 565 13.60 -26.54 14.67
N GLY A 566 14.04 -25.39 15.18
CA GLY A 566 14.74 -24.36 14.41
C GLY A 566 13.84 -23.51 13.51
N VAL A 567 12.51 -23.67 13.57
CA VAL A 567 11.56 -22.92 12.76
C VAL A 567 10.74 -21.95 13.62
N VAL A 568 10.57 -20.72 13.13
CA VAL A 568 9.67 -19.72 13.70
C VAL A 568 8.84 -19.11 12.58
N SER A 569 7.52 -19.17 12.74
CA SER A 569 6.60 -18.47 11.83
C SER A 569 5.98 -17.27 12.53
N VAL A 570 5.99 -16.14 11.86
CA VAL A 570 5.43 -14.87 12.32
C VAL A 570 4.25 -14.55 11.43
N MET A 571 3.03 -14.64 11.97
CA MET A 571 1.80 -14.27 11.30
C MET A 571 1.55 -12.78 11.48
N VAL A 572 1.32 -12.06 10.38
CA VAL A 572 1.14 -10.61 10.39
C VAL A 572 -0.12 -10.20 9.65
N LEU A 573 -0.82 -9.19 10.17
CA LEU A 573 -1.94 -8.54 9.51
C LEU A 573 -1.71 -7.04 9.45
N PRO A 574 -2.06 -6.36 8.34
CA PRO A 574 -1.96 -4.91 8.24
C PRO A 574 -2.98 -4.24 9.17
N ALA A 575 -2.69 -3.00 9.60
CA ALA A 575 -3.57 -2.22 10.48
C ALA A 575 -4.88 -1.79 9.78
N ARG A 576 -4.88 -1.76 8.46
CA ARG A 576 -6.02 -1.39 7.63
C ARG A 576 -6.30 -2.47 6.60
N THR A 577 -7.54 -2.57 6.18
CA THR A 577 -7.92 -3.39 5.03
C THR A 577 -7.32 -2.75 3.77
N LEU A 578 -6.45 -3.48 3.11
CA LEU A 578 -5.93 -3.12 1.79
C LEU A 578 -6.85 -3.79 0.76
N GLY A 579 -7.86 -3.03 0.28
CA GLY A 579 -8.86 -3.53 -0.67
C GLY A 579 -10.17 -3.98 -0.01
N PRO A 580 -11.08 -4.62 -0.77
CA PRO A 580 -12.47 -4.88 -0.39
C PRO A 580 -12.68 -6.16 0.42
N ALA A 581 -11.63 -6.93 0.65
CA ALA A 581 -11.75 -8.12 1.47
C ALA A 581 -12.35 -7.74 2.82
N PRO A 582 -13.35 -8.47 3.34
CA PRO A 582 -14.00 -8.14 4.59
C PRO A 582 -13.03 -8.10 5.78
N ASN A 583 -11.95 -8.87 5.72
CA ASN A 583 -10.92 -8.91 6.75
C ASN A 583 -9.56 -8.45 6.20
N PRO A 584 -8.68 -7.84 7.05
CA PRO A 584 -7.36 -7.39 6.64
C PRO A 584 -6.46 -8.56 6.22
N ARG A 585 -5.91 -8.47 5.01
CA ARG A 585 -4.95 -9.43 4.46
C ARG A 585 -3.66 -8.71 4.13
N PRO A 586 -2.50 -9.27 4.52
CA PRO A 586 -1.22 -8.72 4.10
C PRO A 586 -1.00 -9.00 2.61
N ASP A 587 -0.56 -8.01 1.87
CA ASP A 587 -0.07 -8.23 0.53
C ASP A 587 1.38 -8.76 0.55
N ARG A 588 1.84 -9.25 -0.58
CA ARG A 588 3.20 -9.79 -0.69
C ARG A 588 4.28 -8.75 -0.36
N PRO A 589 4.23 -7.49 -0.85
CA PRO A 589 5.17 -6.46 -0.45
C PRO A 589 5.22 -6.20 1.05
N PHE A 590 4.08 -6.27 1.73
CA PHE A 590 4.00 -6.14 3.18
C PHE A 590 4.75 -7.29 3.87
N ILE A 591 4.47 -8.55 3.49
CA ILE A 591 5.13 -9.74 4.04
C ILE A 591 6.64 -9.68 3.79
N GLU A 592 7.08 -9.30 2.58
CA GLU A 592 8.48 -9.21 2.23
C GLU A 592 9.22 -8.14 3.03
N ARG A 593 8.62 -6.97 3.26
CA ARG A 593 9.23 -5.94 4.12
C ARG A 593 9.42 -6.43 5.55
N VAL A 594 8.39 -7.07 6.12
CA VAL A 594 8.46 -7.65 7.46
C VAL A 594 9.50 -8.76 7.51
N HIS A 595 9.51 -9.65 6.51
CA HIS A 595 10.49 -10.75 6.43
C HIS A 595 11.93 -10.23 6.32
N ALA A 596 12.21 -9.28 5.42
CA ALA A 596 13.54 -8.70 5.27
C ALA A 596 14.03 -8.05 6.57
N HIS A 597 13.14 -7.37 7.29
CA HIS A 597 13.46 -6.75 8.57
C HIS A 597 13.79 -7.79 9.66
N LEU A 598 13.01 -8.87 9.73
CA LEU A 598 13.22 -9.96 10.69
C LEU A 598 14.42 -10.83 10.31
N ALA A 599 14.59 -11.19 9.05
CA ALA A 599 15.68 -12.07 8.56
C ALA A 599 17.06 -11.52 8.90
N ALA A 600 17.26 -10.19 8.78
CA ALA A 600 18.51 -9.53 9.16
C ALA A 600 18.84 -9.63 10.69
N ARG A 601 17.84 -9.99 11.51
CA ARG A 601 17.91 -10.01 12.98
C ARG A 601 17.72 -11.40 13.58
N THR A 602 17.36 -12.37 12.76
CA THR A 602 17.13 -13.76 13.16
C THR A 602 18.46 -14.52 13.26
N PRO A 603 18.67 -15.41 14.24
CA PRO A 603 19.85 -16.25 14.33
C PRO A 603 20.05 -17.13 13.10
N LEU A 604 21.31 -17.32 12.67
CA LEU A 604 21.66 -18.07 11.45
C LEU A 604 21.08 -19.51 11.38
N ALA A 605 20.85 -20.14 12.53
CA ALA A 605 20.31 -21.51 12.59
C ALA A 605 18.78 -21.57 12.69
N THR A 606 18.07 -20.43 12.51
CA THR A 606 16.62 -20.36 12.62
C THR A 606 16.01 -20.03 11.26
N GLU A 607 15.12 -20.87 10.78
CA GLU A 607 14.27 -20.58 9.63
C GLU A 607 13.13 -19.68 10.06
N CYS A 608 13.10 -18.45 9.57
CA CYS A 608 12.05 -17.48 9.85
C CYS A 608 11.09 -17.39 8.66
N TYR A 609 9.81 -17.66 8.91
CA TYR A 609 8.74 -17.47 7.95
C TYR A 609 7.85 -16.30 8.38
N VAL A 610 7.49 -15.44 7.44
CA VAL A 610 6.45 -14.43 7.66
C VAL A 610 5.26 -14.79 6.79
N ILE A 611 4.11 -14.95 7.42
CA ILE A 611 2.91 -15.45 6.77
C ILE A 611 1.72 -14.53 7.03
N GLY A 612 0.74 -14.57 6.15
CA GLY A 612 -0.60 -14.06 6.43
C GLY A 612 -1.39 -14.99 7.33
N CYS A 613 -2.66 -14.70 7.48
CA CYS A 613 -3.64 -15.57 8.14
C CYS A 613 -4.42 -16.36 7.08
N GLU A 614 -4.69 -17.62 7.35
CA GLU A 614 -5.69 -18.38 6.61
C GLU A 614 -7.06 -18.09 7.23
N TYR A 615 -7.95 -17.47 6.44
CA TYR A 615 -9.30 -17.20 6.89
C TYR A 615 -10.23 -18.34 6.52
N LEU A 616 -11.00 -18.79 7.53
CA LEU A 616 -12.05 -19.77 7.32
C LEU A 616 -13.39 -19.06 7.16
N ALA A 617 -14.01 -19.24 5.98
CA ALA A 617 -15.27 -18.59 5.64
C ALA A 617 -16.41 -19.06 6.55
N LEU A 618 -17.07 -18.11 7.19
CA LEU A 618 -18.19 -18.30 8.09
C LEU A 618 -19.44 -17.59 7.54
N GLY A 619 -20.55 -18.31 7.51
CA GLY A 619 -21.88 -17.75 7.29
C GLY A 619 -22.71 -17.84 8.56
N LEU A 620 -23.58 -16.87 8.81
CA LEU A 620 -24.49 -16.86 9.95
C LEU A 620 -25.94 -16.58 9.53
N SER A 621 -26.88 -17.32 10.09
CA SER A 621 -28.28 -16.90 10.09
C SER A 621 -28.76 -16.70 11.52
N VAL A 622 -29.50 -15.63 11.77
CA VAL A 622 -29.94 -15.21 13.11
C VAL A 622 -31.41 -14.83 13.04
N ALA A 623 -32.21 -15.36 13.95
CA ALA A 623 -33.59 -14.94 14.17
C ALA A 623 -33.71 -14.22 15.50
N VAL A 624 -34.25 -13.01 15.48
CA VAL A 624 -34.40 -12.15 16.68
C VAL A 624 -35.86 -11.71 16.84
N VAL A 625 -36.29 -11.57 18.09
CA VAL A 625 -37.52 -10.89 18.46
C VAL A 625 -37.14 -9.45 18.83
N ILE A 626 -37.79 -8.47 18.22
CA ILE A 626 -37.51 -7.06 18.44
C ILE A 626 -38.46 -6.51 19.54
N ARG A 627 -37.93 -5.67 20.42
CA ARG A 627 -38.71 -4.98 21.43
C ARG A 627 -39.60 -3.90 20.84
N ASP A 628 -40.79 -3.73 21.36
CA ASP A 628 -41.70 -2.65 20.97
C ASP A 628 -41.02 -1.29 21.08
N GLY A 629 -41.22 -0.45 20.07
CA GLY A 629 -40.68 0.92 20.04
C GLY A 629 -39.29 1.04 19.38
N PHE A 630 -38.66 -0.04 18.97
CA PHE A 630 -37.40 0.01 18.21
C PHE A 630 -37.66 -0.12 16.70
N ALA A 631 -36.87 0.62 15.91
CA ALA A 631 -36.93 0.50 14.45
C ALA A 631 -36.30 -0.81 13.99
N ARG A 632 -37.07 -1.64 13.29
CA ARG A 632 -36.69 -2.97 12.81
C ARG A 632 -35.35 -2.97 12.10
N ASP A 633 -35.20 -2.14 11.06
CA ASP A 633 -34.00 -2.13 10.21
C ASP A 633 -32.74 -1.69 10.96
N ALA A 634 -32.90 -0.79 11.93
CA ALA A 634 -31.79 -0.34 12.79
C ALA A 634 -31.29 -1.49 13.69
N VAL A 635 -32.24 -2.25 14.30
CA VAL A 635 -31.87 -3.41 15.16
C VAL A 635 -31.21 -4.50 14.35
N LEU A 636 -31.74 -4.84 13.17
CA LEU A 636 -31.15 -5.85 12.30
C LEU A 636 -29.75 -5.44 11.81
N PHE A 637 -29.53 -4.15 11.53
CA PHE A 637 -28.22 -3.62 11.18
C PHE A 637 -27.23 -3.73 12.35
N GLU A 638 -27.62 -3.27 13.55
CA GLU A 638 -26.77 -3.34 14.75
C GLU A 638 -26.41 -4.76 15.16
N VAL A 639 -27.28 -5.74 14.95
CA VAL A 639 -27.00 -7.17 15.16
C VAL A 639 -25.87 -7.62 14.22
N ARG A 640 -25.94 -7.26 12.93
CA ARG A 640 -24.89 -7.59 11.97
C ARG A 640 -23.56 -6.97 12.35
N GLU A 641 -23.58 -5.70 12.75
CA GLU A 641 -22.37 -4.96 13.13
C GLU A 641 -21.77 -5.48 14.46
N ALA A 642 -22.60 -5.91 15.41
CA ALA A 642 -22.13 -6.52 16.65
C ALA A 642 -21.40 -7.83 16.38
N LEU A 643 -21.93 -8.70 15.50
CA LEU A 643 -21.30 -9.94 15.09
C LEU A 643 -19.98 -9.69 14.33
N ARG A 644 -19.94 -8.69 13.44
CA ARG A 644 -18.71 -8.30 12.73
C ARG A 644 -17.66 -7.80 13.71
N ARG A 645 -18.02 -6.95 14.65
CA ARG A 645 -17.11 -6.43 15.68
C ARG A 645 -16.55 -7.53 16.56
N LEU A 646 -17.38 -8.49 16.96
CA LEU A 646 -16.94 -9.63 17.77
C LEU A 646 -15.95 -10.52 17.04
N LEU A 647 -16.20 -10.83 15.77
CA LEU A 647 -15.38 -11.73 14.95
C LEU A 647 -14.16 -11.02 14.30
N TRP A 648 -14.01 -9.73 14.54
CA TRP A 648 -12.95 -8.94 13.91
C TRP A 648 -11.55 -9.38 14.34
N PRO A 649 -10.59 -9.53 13.41
CA PRO A 649 -9.27 -10.07 13.71
C PRO A 649 -8.30 -9.08 14.38
N LEU A 650 -8.54 -7.77 14.32
CA LEU A 650 -7.63 -6.74 14.82
C LEU A 650 -8.10 -6.07 16.12
N PRO A 651 -7.17 -5.62 16.99
CA PRO A 651 -7.47 -4.67 18.06
C PRO A 651 -8.07 -3.35 17.48
N PRO A 652 -8.90 -2.61 18.24
CA PRO A 652 -9.38 -2.88 19.60
C PRO A 652 -10.65 -3.73 19.66
N LEU A 653 -11.04 -4.38 18.55
CA LEU A 653 -12.25 -5.21 18.46
C LEU A 653 -11.97 -6.68 18.84
N GLY A 654 -12.94 -7.54 18.61
CA GLY A 654 -12.87 -8.93 19.06
C GLY A 654 -13.33 -9.14 20.51
N PRO A 655 -13.44 -10.39 20.97
CA PRO A 655 -14.05 -10.72 22.25
C PRO A 655 -13.33 -10.15 23.49
N THR A 656 -12.06 -9.84 23.38
CA THR A 656 -11.21 -9.32 24.48
C THR A 656 -10.57 -7.97 24.13
N GLY A 657 -10.97 -7.34 23.01
CA GLY A 657 -10.33 -6.10 22.52
C GLY A 657 -8.94 -6.29 21.91
N SER A 658 -8.52 -7.54 21.66
CA SER A 658 -7.23 -7.87 21.04
C SER A 658 -7.38 -8.54 19.66
N GLY A 659 -8.55 -8.44 19.06
CA GLY A 659 -8.96 -9.22 17.89
C GLY A 659 -9.40 -10.63 18.28
N TRP A 660 -9.95 -11.39 17.32
CA TRP A 660 -10.30 -12.79 17.55
C TRP A 660 -9.04 -13.63 17.85
N PRO A 661 -8.98 -14.36 18.99
CA PRO A 661 -7.78 -15.12 19.35
C PRO A 661 -7.56 -16.30 18.40
N LEU A 662 -6.29 -16.62 18.09
CA LEU A 662 -5.93 -17.87 17.42
C LEU A 662 -6.34 -19.08 18.27
N ARG A 663 -6.63 -20.20 17.62
CA ARG A 663 -7.02 -21.47 18.26
C ARG A 663 -8.35 -21.42 19.02
N ARG A 664 -9.10 -20.32 18.93
CA ARG A 664 -10.40 -20.20 19.56
C ARG A 664 -11.49 -20.58 18.57
N PRO A 665 -12.26 -21.64 18.81
CA PRO A 665 -13.39 -21.99 17.96
C PRO A 665 -14.48 -20.94 18.06
N VAL A 666 -15.27 -20.79 16.98
CA VAL A 666 -16.47 -19.95 17.00
C VAL A 666 -17.64 -20.78 17.51
N ARG A 667 -18.25 -20.35 18.61
CA ARG A 667 -19.34 -21.08 19.26
C ARG A 667 -20.66 -20.33 19.12
N GLU A 668 -21.72 -21.05 18.76
CA GLU A 668 -23.08 -20.54 18.63
C GLU A 668 -23.52 -19.71 19.85
N ARG A 669 -23.38 -20.28 21.05
CA ARG A 669 -23.80 -19.62 22.30
C ARG A 669 -23.09 -18.30 22.60
N GLU A 670 -21.84 -18.17 22.18
CA GLU A 670 -21.09 -16.92 22.34
C GLU A 670 -21.66 -15.82 21.43
N LEU A 671 -22.02 -16.19 20.21
CA LEU A 671 -22.66 -15.28 19.25
C LEU A 671 -24.06 -14.88 19.73
N GLU A 672 -24.86 -15.83 20.25
CA GLU A 672 -26.18 -15.56 20.82
C GLU A 672 -26.11 -14.55 21.97
N VAL A 673 -25.15 -14.70 22.88
CA VAL A 673 -24.92 -13.76 23.99
C VAL A 673 -24.61 -12.36 23.45
N GLU A 674 -23.80 -12.24 22.41
CA GLU A 674 -23.49 -10.93 21.84
C GLU A 674 -24.70 -10.30 21.15
N VAL A 675 -25.47 -11.07 20.40
CA VAL A 675 -26.72 -10.61 19.79
C VAL A 675 -27.72 -10.14 20.83
N SER A 676 -27.85 -10.87 21.96
CA SER A 676 -28.79 -10.52 23.04
C SER A 676 -28.46 -9.21 23.75
N ARG A 677 -27.21 -8.74 23.64
CA ARG A 677 -26.75 -7.45 24.19
C ARG A 677 -27.11 -6.25 23.32
N VAL A 678 -27.51 -6.47 22.09
CA VAL A 678 -27.87 -5.38 21.17
C VAL A 678 -29.14 -4.68 21.64
N ALA A 679 -29.10 -3.37 21.72
CA ALA A 679 -30.26 -2.57 22.11
C ALA A 679 -31.43 -2.82 21.14
N GLY A 680 -32.61 -3.13 21.68
CA GLY A 680 -33.80 -3.44 20.90
C GLY A 680 -34.02 -4.94 20.63
N VAL A 681 -33.08 -5.82 20.91
CA VAL A 681 -33.30 -7.28 20.89
C VAL A 681 -33.99 -7.71 22.18
N ALA A 682 -35.17 -8.30 22.08
CA ALA A 682 -35.91 -8.87 23.20
C ALA A 682 -35.45 -10.30 23.50
N GLU A 683 -35.29 -11.09 22.46
CA GLU A 683 -34.95 -12.52 22.51
C GLU A 683 -34.20 -12.92 21.24
N VAL A 684 -33.26 -13.86 21.36
CA VAL A 684 -32.63 -14.55 20.21
C VAL A 684 -33.37 -15.87 20.02
N ALA A 685 -34.21 -15.93 18.97
CA ALA A 685 -35.04 -17.08 18.68
C ALA A 685 -34.31 -18.22 17.97
N GLY A 686 -33.07 -17.98 17.54
CA GLY A 686 -32.19 -18.98 16.96
C GLY A 686 -30.98 -18.39 16.25
N LEU A 687 -29.93 -19.20 16.11
CA LEU A 687 -28.74 -18.89 15.38
C LEU A 687 -28.19 -20.16 14.72
N ASN A 688 -27.73 -20.06 13.49
CA ASN A 688 -27.08 -21.16 12.78
C ASN A 688 -25.73 -20.72 12.21
N LEU A 689 -24.74 -21.60 12.28
CA LEU A 689 -23.43 -21.45 11.69
C LEU A 689 -23.32 -22.28 10.40
N PHE A 690 -22.70 -21.67 9.40
CA PHE A 690 -22.45 -22.31 8.10
C PHE A 690 -20.98 -22.22 7.77
N GLU A 691 -20.45 -23.29 7.17
CA GLU A 691 -19.13 -23.28 6.55
C GLU A 691 -19.26 -23.28 5.03
N ARG A 692 -18.26 -22.75 4.34
CA ARG A 692 -18.19 -22.81 2.88
C ARG A 692 -17.79 -24.22 2.45
N ALA A 693 -18.59 -24.87 1.62
CA ALA A 693 -18.29 -26.16 1.04
C ALA A 693 -18.30 -26.07 -0.48
N GLN A 694 -17.46 -26.86 -1.14
CA GLN A 694 -17.55 -27.09 -2.57
C GLN A 694 -18.33 -28.40 -2.78
N ILE A 695 -19.49 -28.32 -3.44
CA ILE A 695 -20.33 -29.45 -3.81
C ILE A 695 -20.51 -29.36 -5.32
N ASP A 696 -20.12 -30.42 -6.05
CA ASP A 696 -20.19 -30.51 -7.51
C ASP A 696 -19.56 -29.35 -8.29
N GLY A 697 -18.46 -28.75 -7.72
CA GLY A 697 -17.75 -27.62 -8.32
C GLY A 697 -18.33 -26.24 -7.96
N GLU A 698 -19.51 -26.21 -7.30
CA GLU A 698 -20.12 -24.97 -6.82
C GLU A 698 -19.80 -24.69 -5.37
N SER A 699 -19.54 -23.40 -5.07
CA SER A 699 -19.33 -22.92 -3.70
C SER A 699 -20.67 -22.66 -3.03
N THR A 700 -21.05 -23.54 -2.09
CA THR A 700 -22.31 -23.44 -1.33
C THR A 700 -22.05 -23.28 0.17
N TRP A 701 -23.11 -22.88 0.89
CA TRP A 701 -23.09 -22.83 2.34
C TRP A 701 -23.64 -24.13 2.91
N ARG A 702 -22.84 -24.81 3.72
CA ARG A 702 -23.23 -26.02 4.45
C ARG A 702 -23.50 -25.67 5.92
N LEU A 703 -24.68 -26.00 6.39
CA LEU A 703 -25.04 -25.88 7.80
C LEU A 703 -24.15 -26.81 8.64
N LEU A 704 -23.55 -26.28 9.69
CA LEU A 704 -22.75 -27.08 10.62
C LEU A 704 -23.63 -28.02 11.44
N THR A 705 -23.13 -29.23 11.66
CA THR A 705 -23.83 -30.23 12.47
C THR A 705 -23.85 -29.81 13.94
N ARG A 706 -24.99 -30.01 14.60
CA ARG A 706 -25.12 -29.77 16.03
C ARG A 706 -24.45 -30.87 16.84
N ASN A 707 -23.74 -30.48 17.89
CA ASN A 707 -23.12 -31.40 18.82
C ASN A 707 -24.20 -32.23 19.52
N THR A 708 -24.04 -33.56 19.59
CA THR A 708 -24.98 -34.48 20.21
C THR A 708 -25.09 -34.33 21.72
N THR A 709 -24.08 -33.71 22.37
CA THR A 709 -24.02 -33.60 23.83
C THR A 709 -24.78 -32.39 24.38
N ASP A 710 -24.65 -31.23 23.71
CA ASP A 710 -25.21 -29.94 24.17
C ASP A 710 -26.11 -29.26 23.13
N GLY A 711 -26.29 -29.87 21.96
CA GLY A 711 -27.12 -29.34 20.88
C GLY A 711 -26.62 -28.08 20.20
N SER A 712 -25.40 -27.59 20.54
CA SER A 712 -24.82 -26.35 19.99
C SER A 712 -23.99 -26.62 18.74
N GLN A 713 -23.82 -25.58 17.91
CA GLN A 713 -22.90 -25.58 16.77
C GLN A 713 -21.58 -24.92 17.14
N GLN A 714 -20.51 -25.43 16.54
CA GLN A 714 -19.18 -24.91 16.73
C GLN A 714 -18.37 -25.02 15.43
N LEU A 715 -17.69 -23.93 15.04
CA LEU A 715 -16.71 -23.95 13.96
C LEU A 715 -15.33 -24.12 14.56
N GLU A 716 -14.68 -25.22 14.27
CA GLU A 716 -13.31 -25.48 14.67
C GLU A 716 -12.32 -24.72 13.78
N LEU A 717 -11.31 -24.12 14.38
CA LEU A 717 -10.25 -23.40 13.70
C LEU A 717 -8.89 -24.06 13.95
N ALA A 718 -8.13 -24.26 12.89
CA ALA A 718 -6.74 -24.65 13.04
C ALA A 718 -5.93 -23.55 13.75
N PRO A 719 -4.79 -23.89 14.38
CA PRO A 719 -4.00 -22.92 15.15
C PRO A 719 -3.49 -21.70 14.40
N TRP A 720 -3.53 -21.70 13.08
CA TRP A 720 -3.14 -20.61 12.18
C TRP A 720 -4.31 -19.94 11.48
N GLN A 721 -5.55 -20.35 11.79
CA GLN A 721 -6.77 -19.86 11.16
C GLN A 721 -7.50 -18.83 12.00
N LEU A 722 -8.17 -17.91 11.32
CA LEU A 722 -9.12 -16.95 11.89
C LEU A 722 -10.46 -17.04 11.16
N PRO A 723 -11.60 -16.72 11.80
CA PRO A 723 -12.89 -16.71 11.12
C PRO A 723 -13.02 -15.49 10.22
N GLU A 724 -13.71 -15.65 9.10
CA GLU A 724 -14.10 -14.57 8.21
C GLU A 724 -15.59 -14.59 7.95
N LEU A 725 -16.28 -13.59 8.45
CA LEU A 725 -17.74 -13.49 8.32
C LEU A 725 -18.10 -12.94 6.92
N LEU A 726 -18.43 -13.83 5.98
CA LEU A 726 -18.76 -13.48 4.60
C LEU A 726 -20.25 -13.25 4.38
N SER A 727 -21.12 -13.95 5.09
CA SER A 727 -22.57 -13.84 4.93
C SER A 727 -23.27 -13.79 6.28
N VAL A 728 -24.17 -12.82 6.45
CA VAL A 728 -24.99 -12.69 7.67
C VAL A 728 -26.42 -12.39 7.26
N GLN A 729 -27.30 -13.34 7.51
CA GLN A 729 -28.74 -13.17 7.33
C GLN A 729 -29.39 -12.98 8.70
N VAL A 730 -29.96 -11.81 8.97
CA VAL A 730 -30.71 -11.54 10.21
C VAL A 730 -32.17 -11.32 9.86
N ILE A 731 -33.06 -12.07 10.51
CA ILE A 731 -34.51 -11.95 10.34
C ILE A 731 -35.20 -11.65 11.66
N GLU A 732 -36.33 -10.95 11.56
CA GLU A 732 -37.27 -10.77 12.69
C GLU A 732 -38.27 -11.89 12.72
N VAL A 733 -38.58 -12.40 13.89
CA VAL A 733 -39.63 -13.37 14.15
C VAL A 733 -40.58 -12.88 15.23
N ALA A 734 -41.84 -13.34 15.19
CA ALA A 734 -42.82 -12.93 16.18
C ALA A 734 -42.52 -13.49 17.57
N ALA A 735 -42.85 -12.73 18.61
CA ALA A 735 -42.72 -13.18 19.99
C ALA A 735 -43.52 -14.48 20.22
N GLY A 736 -42.84 -15.45 20.84
CA GLY A 736 -43.44 -16.79 21.06
C GLY A 736 -43.17 -17.85 19.97
N SER A 737 -42.45 -17.48 18.89
CA SER A 737 -41.98 -18.45 17.87
C SER A 737 -40.93 -19.41 18.41
N ALA A 738 -40.30 -19.07 19.54
CA ALA A 738 -39.26 -19.85 20.19
C ALA A 738 -39.74 -21.03 21.04
N GLY A 739 -40.82 -21.67 20.65
CA GLY A 739 -41.37 -22.87 21.34
C GLY A 739 -40.46 -24.11 21.23
N GLY A 740 -39.14 -23.98 21.40
CA GLY A 740 -38.15 -25.05 21.47
C GLY A 740 -37.48 -25.47 20.17
N ALA A 741 -37.81 -24.84 19.04
CA ALA A 741 -37.13 -25.08 17.75
C ALA A 741 -36.35 -23.82 17.35
N ASN A 742 -35.13 -24.00 16.79
CA ASN A 742 -34.32 -22.89 16.23
C ASN A 742 -35.07 -22.24 15.06
N ALA A 743 -35.44 -20.97 15.18
CA ALA A 743 -36.18 -20.22 14.18
C ALA A 743 -35.29 -19.57 13.10
N ALA A 744 -33.98 -19.68 13.20
CA ALA A 744 -33.06 -19.14 12.22
C ALA A 744 -33.11 -19.92 10.90
N PRO A 745 -32.96 -19.25 9.73
CA PRO A 745 -32.92 -19.95 8.45
C PRO A 745 -31.86 -21.04 8.38
N GLU A 746 -32.18 -22.19 7.85
CA GLU A 746 -31.27 -23.33 7.68
C GLU A 746 -30.52 -23.29 6.34
N SER A 747 -30.68 -22.25 5.55
CA SER A 747 -29.97 -22.02 4.28
C SER A 747 -29.56 -20.57 4.12
N LEU A 748 -28.41 -20.35 3.50
CA LEU A 748 -27.94 -19.04 3.05
C LEU A 748 -27.91 -18.99 1.52
N ALA A 749 -28.06 -17.81 0.93
CA ALA A 749 -28.00 -17.64 -0.52
C ALA A 749 -26.65 -18.12 -1.07
N ALA A 750 -26.68 -18.88 -2.17
CA ALA A 750 -25.48 -19.36 -2.84
C ALA A 750 -24.65 -18.18 -3.37
N LEU A 751 -23.33 -18.35 -3.38
CA LEU A 751 -22.41 -17.40 -4.01
C LEU A 751 -22.39 -17.69 -5.53
N PRO A 752 -22.43 -16.65 -6.40
CA PRO A 752 -22.40 -16.86 -7.85
C PRO A 752 -21.10 -17.54 -8.29
N ASN A 753 -21.19 -18.54 -9.17
CA ASN A 753 -20.04 -19.20 -9.79
C ASN A 753 -19.82 -18.63 -11.20
N PRO A 754 -18.66 -18.04 -11.51
CA PRO A 754 -18.39 -17.45 -12.82
C PRO A 754 -17.90 -18.44 -13.90
N PHE A 755 -17.72 -19.75 -13.63
CA PHE A 755 -16.96 -20.63 -14.54
C PHE A 755 -17.69 -21.91 -14.91
N ALA A 756 -18.20 -21.98 -16.12
CA ALA A 756 -18.51 -23.21 -16.81
C ALA A 756 -18.18 -23.05 -18.31
N ASP A 757 -17.19 -23.80 -18.80
CA ASP A 757 -16.74 -24.04 -20.18
C ASP A 757 -15.56 -23.21 -20.73
N GLU A 758 -14.40 -23.87 -20.83
CA GLU A 758 -13.12 -23.32 -21.37
C GLU A 758 -13.02 -23.32 -22.92
N THR A 759 -14.02 -23.78 -23.67
CA THR A 759 -13.93 -23.98 -25.13
C THR A 759 -14.82 -23.06 -25.96
N ALA A 760 -15.43 -22.05 -25.37
CA ALA A 760 -16.36 -21.18 -26.09
C ALA A 760 -15.69 -20.03 -26.84
N VAL A 761 -16.13 -19.77 -28.07
CA VAL A 761 -15.68 -18.63 -28.88
C VAL A 761 -16.50 -17.39 -28.57
N ALA A 762 -15.82 -16.27 -28.25
CA ALA A 762 -16.47 -15.01 -27.92
C ALA A 762 -17.15 -14.36 -29.15
N VAL A 763 -18.41 -13.94 -29.01
CA VAL A 763 -19.19 -13.24 -30.04
C VAL A 763 -19.74 -11.94 -29.44
N PRO A 764 -19.48 -10.77 -30.04
CA PRO A 764 -19.99 -9.50 -29.54
C PRO A 764 -21.50 -9.40 -29.74
N VAL A 765 -22.22 -8.98 -28.73
CA VAL A 765 -23.64 -8.64 -28.78
C VAL A 765 -23.79 -7.16 -28.49
N VAL A 766 -24.21 -6.40 -29.50
CA VAL A 766 -24.53 -4.98 -29.36
C VAL A 766 -26.02 -4.88 -29.07
N PRO A 767 -26.43 -4.23 -27.96
CA PRO A 767 -27.84 -3.95 -27.74
C PRO A 767 -28.35 -3.04 -28.84
N GLU A 768 -29.40 -3.43 -29.56
CA GLU A 768 -30.11 -2.51 -30.42
C GLU A 768 -30.71 -1.38 -29.56
N VAL A 769 -30.20 -0.17 -29.74
CA VAL A 769 -30.82 1.01 -29.16
C VAL A 769 -32.10 1.26 -30.02
N CYS A 770 -33.26 0.91 -29.49
CA CYS A 770 -34.56 1.29 -30.02
C CYS A 770 -34.85 2.78 -29.80
#